data_21351a12d148b15575a0e0ef23979e9c
#
_entry.id   21351a12d148b15575a0e0ef23979e9c
#
_cell.length_a   1.000
_cell.length_b   1.000
_cell.length_c   1.000
_cell.angle_alpha   90.00
_cell.angle_beta   90.00
_cell.angle_gamma   90.00
#
_symmetry.space_group_name_H-M   'P 1'
#
loop_
_entity.id
_entity.type
_entity.pdbx_description
1 polymer ?
#
loop_
_entity_poly.entity_id
_entity_poly.type
_entity_poly.pdbx_seq_one_letter_code
_entity_poly.pdbx_strand_id
1 'polypeptide(L)'
;MTHLAPEVVGASGTAHSRAGTGTPDAGAVSSPSAARRPWTSRRRVLAVAEGVVSITAALGYMLLSRRIDVNPIVRLGQVSGLATLQVYAAVIGLPLLGLLLYTAHRGAVRRHQLVKRLVCAALAGLSTGVIAGGIVVALHGTPHPLGGQEGDPGVLIDMANSFLHHEGMSGIYPPAFPALMALWAKIRYNGRGETGFALHDLQIFFTAVAGPMAYLAWRILLRPFWALLIAVPAAVLFLDPIRPYSHIVMIVLLPLLGYWLREMRLAGRRGTRHLLVRGLVLGLTFGALFLWYSGWYIWAAPGALVAALFFFPWRQGAATVKKAALYIGVTLLSAGIVGAPLLYQMVRLGADNPDRYAFLAVYADPGYVLGWVSDRSGTLTYQTWPVAGEMAGQSGFALLLLFGVGLGLGLGMRNIMVRTAAAVLAGAWLARFWFAGHMAQDRAIQLYPRTTWIIMYCLMILAVLGMMAVVNRGTGWIERTLRPGGAGPASGSASGSASGSALGAGLARVVPARVVRQLAAGMVCVVALFGAMGASWSVNRYMPSSDVDSMGIDAYRAHVIKERDGSCPRFSPRANCWDIEKDDWKPGPIQNFIWCAGIVADDWPAVCGMEAPKRVRSRADIERDAEADRKARQEAAQKEKDAQKR
;
A
#
# COMPACT_ATOMS: atom_id res chain seq x y z
N MET A 1 23.15 10.62 -6.45
CA MET A 1 22.72 9.59 -7.39
C MET A 1 23.90 9.23 -8.27
N THR A 2 24.79 8.55 -7.72
CA THR A 2 25.98 8.02 -8.35
C THR A 2 25.65 6.65 -8.93
N HIS A 3 26.18 6.37 -10.07
CA HIS A 3 26.15 5.08 -10.76
C HIS A 3 26.27 3.91 -9.79
N LEU A 4 25.33 2.98 -9.82
CA LEU A 4 25.53 1.63 -9.31
C LEU A 4 26.31 0.88 -10.39
N ALA A 5 27.64 1.04 -10.40
CA ALA A 5 28.53 0.09 -11.04
C ALA A 5 28.74 -1.10 -10.09
N PRO A 6 28.85 -2.33 -10.59
CA PRO A 6 29.19 -3.46 -9.75
C PRO A 6 30.63 -3.33 -9.27
N GLU A 7 30.85 -3.46 -7.96
CA GLU A 7 32.16 -3.56 -7.35
C GLU A 7 32.85 -4.86 -7.82
N VAL A 8 33.89 -4.72 -8.60
CA VAL A 8 34.85 -5.79 -8.87
C VAL A 8 35.77 -5.89 -7.64
N VAL A 9 35.75 -7.04 -6.97
CA VAL A 9 36.74 -7.39 -5.93
C VAL A 9 38.05 -7.68 -6.65
N GLY A 10 39.01 -6.77 -6.56
CA GLY A 10 40.37 -6.95 -7.01
C GLY A 10 41.22 -7.57 -5.89
N ALA A 11 41.94 -8.60 -6.25
CA ALA A 11 42.88 -9.32 -5.44
C ALA A 11 44.10 -8.46 -5.06
N SER A 12 44.61 -8.74 -3.87
CA SER A 12 45.85 -8.24 -3.28
C SER A 12 47.09 -8.53 -4.13
N GLY A 13 47.81 -7.49 -4.50
CA GLY A 13 49.17 -7.59 -5.04
C GLY A 13 50.14 -6.93 -4.07
N THR A 14 51.17 -7.69 -3.72
CA THR A 14 52.28 -7.40 -2.79
C THR A 14 53.11 -6.21 -3.26
N ALA A 15 53.46 -5.36 -2.31
CA ALA A 15 54.38 -4.23 -2.46
C ALA A 15 55.83 -4.69 -2.57
N HIS A 16 56.56 -4.19 -3.57
CA HIS A 16 58.03 -4.09 -3.54
C HIS A 16 58.43 -2.63 -3.37
N SER A 17 59.17 -2.42 -2.31
CA SER A 17 59.87 -1.19 -1.93
C SER A 17 60.99 -0.89 -2.92
N ARG A 18 61.07 0.36 -3.40
CA ARG A 18 62.32 0.96 -3.92
C ARG A 18 62.46 2.37 -3.36
N ALA A 19 63.52 2.51 -2.56
CA ALA A 19 63.96 3.80 -2.06
C ALA A 19 64.58 4.63 -3.20
N GLY A 20 64.19 5.88 -3.28
CA GLY A 20 64.78 6.89 -4.13
C GLY A 20 64.74 8.25 -3.44
N THR A 21 65.92 8.68 -2.98
CA THR A 21 66.22 9.95 -2.34
C THR A 21 66.13 11.13 -3.37
N GLY A 22 65.41 12.16 -3.03
CA GLY A 22 65.38 13.42 -3.77
C GLY A 22 64.65 14.50 -2.97
N THR A 23 65.40 15.44 -2.41
CA THR A 23 65.00 16.58 -1.61
C THR A 23 64.30 17.69 -2.40
N PRO A 24 63.83 18.75 -1.75
CA PRO A 24 62.48 19.28 -1.91
C PRO A 24 62.44 20.64 -2.59
N ASP A 25 61.35 20.96 -3.24
CA ASP A 25 61.02 22.35 -3.53
C ASP A 25 59.62 22.68 -2.99
N ALA A 26 59.60 23.60 -2.03
CA ALA A 26 58.41 24.11 -1.36
C ALA A 26 57.66 25.07 -2.26
N GLY A 27 56.86 24.55 -3.13
CA GLY A 27 55.80 25.32 -3.83
C GLY A 27 54.49 25.20 -3.03
N ALA A 28 54.11 26.25 -2.34
CA ALA A 28 52.81 26.36 -1.68
C ALA A 28 51.66 26.21 -2.70
N VAL A 29 51.19 24.96 -2.85
CA VAL A 29 49.93 24.69 -3.60
C VAL A 29 48.78 25.16 -2.73
N SER A 30 48.28 26.36 -3.01
CA SER A 30 47.02 26.88 -2.51
C SER A 30 45.92 25.83 -2.81
N SER A 31 45.42 25.18 -1.74
CA SER A 31 44.28 24.27 -1.82
C SER A 31 43.13 24.99 -2.52
N PRO A 32 42.60 24.48 -3.65
CA PRO A 32 41.41 25.06 -4.23
C PRO A 32 40.28 24.91 -3.23
N SER A 33 39.79 26.05 -2.73
CA SER A 33 38.60 26.13 -1.89
C SER A 33 37.52 25.29 -2.56
N ALA A 34 37.04 24.26 -1.86
CA ALA A 34 36.01 23.33 -2.34
C ALA A 34 34.75 24.14 -2.63
N ALA A 35 34.66 24.71 -3.82
CA ALA A 35 33.47 25.31 -4.36
C ALA A 35 32.34 24.26 -4.22
N ARG A 36 31.45 24.47 -3.26
CA ARG A 36 30.31 23.59 -2.98
C ARG A 36 29.56 23.37 -4.29
N ARG A 37 29.67 22.15 -4.83
CA ARG A 37 29.12 21.81 -6.14
C ARG A 37 27.64 22.17 -6.21
N PRO A 38 27.18 22.98 -7.18
CA PRO A 38 25.76 23.36 -7.35
C PRO A 38 24.82 22.19 -7.68
N TRP A 39 25.35 20.98 -7.66
CA TRP A 39 24.67 19.72 -7.99
C TRP A 39 23.63 19.26 -6.97
N THR A 40 23.79 19.61 -5.68
CA THR A 40 22.86 19.17 -4.64
C THR A 40 21.55 19.96 -4.65
N SER A 41 21.59 21.25 -4.98
CA SER A 41 20.41 22.10 -5.10
C SER A 41 19.49 21.65 -6.25
N ARG A 42 20.06 21.36 -7.41
CA ARG A 42 19.31 20.95 -8.58
C ARG A 42 18.56 19.63 -8.40
N ARG A 43 19.15 18.63 -7.70
CA ARG A 43 18.47 17.37 -7.43
C ARG A 43 17.27 17.55 -6.51
N ARG A 44 17.37 18.44 -5.51
CA ARG A 44 16.26 18.79 -4.62
C ARG A 44 15.14 19.48 -5.39
N VAL A 45 15.46 20.46 -6.23
CA VAL A 45 14.47 21.14 -7.08
C VAL A 45 13.73 20.15 -7.97
N LEU A 46 14.44 19.20 -8.60
CA LEU A 46 13.80 18.18 -9.43
C LEU A 46 12.91 17.23 -8.64
N ALA A 47 13.27 16.87 -7.41
CA ALA A 47 12.42 16.04 -6.55
C ALA A 47 11.14 16.79 -6.11
N VAL A 48 11.28 18.06 -5.77
CA VAL A 48 10.13 18.94 -5.48
C VAL A 48 9.22 19.07 -6.70
N ALA A 49 9.79 19.31 -7.88
CA ALA A 49 9.02 19.39 -9.13
C ALA A 49 8.26 18.09 -9.44
N GLU A 50 8.88 16.91 -9.23
CA GLU A 50 8.18 15.62 -9.35
C GLU A 50 7.01 15.52 -8.37
N GLY A 51 7.22 15.94 -7.12
CA GLY A 51 6.17 15.97 -6.09
C GLY A 51 5.01 16.88 -6.46
N VAL A 52 5.31 18.12 -6.82
CA VAL A 52 4.30 19.11 -7.23
C VAL A 52 3.51 18.60 -8.44
N VAL A 53 4.17 18.14 -9.49
CA VAL A 53 3.50 17.64 -10.71
C VAL A 53 2.61 16.43 -10.39
N SER A 54 3.09 15.50 -9.56
CA SER A 54 2.33 14.30 -9.19
C SER A 54 1.06 14.66 -8.39
N ILE A 55 1.20 15.53 -7.38
CA ILE A 55 0.08 15.97 -6.54
C ILE A 55 -0.91 16.81 -7.37
N THR A 56 -0.41 17.74 -8.20
CA THR A 56 -1.26 18.56 -9.07
C THR A 56 -2.03 17.70 -10.06
N ALA A 57 -1.43 16.67 -10.64
CA ALA A 57 -2.12 15.75 -11.54
C ALA A 57 -3.24 14.98 -10.81
N ALA A 58 -2.98 14.51 -9.59
CA ALA A 58 -3.96 13.77 -8.79
C ALA A 58 -5.13 14.66 -8.37
N LEU A 59 -4.83 15.78 -7.70
CA LEU A 59 -5.85 16.71 -7.20
C LEU A 59 -6.57 17.44 -8.33
N GLY A 60 -5.85 17.83 -9.39
CA GLY A 60 -6.44 18.47 -10.56
C GLY A 60 -7.46 17.57 -11.25
N TYR A 61 -7.15 16.28 -11.39
CA TYR A 61 -8.11 15.31 -11.94
C TYR A 61 -9.31 15.09 -11.01
N MET A 62 -9.08 14.93 -9.72
CA MET A 62 -10.14 14.85 -8.70
C MET A 62 -11.07 16.08 -8.76
N LEU A 63 -10.51 17.30 -8.83
CA LEU A 63 -11.30 18.52 -8.94
C LEU A 63 -12.07 18.61 -10.27
N LEU A 64 -11.44 18.15 -11.38
CA LEU A 64 -12.12 18.08 -12.68
C LEU A 64 -13.34 17.16 -12.62
N SER A 65 -13.23 16.05 -11.87
CA SER A 65 -14.32 15.07 -11.71
C SER A 65 -15.56 15.64 -11.00
N ARG A 66 -15.43 16.72 -10.20
CA ARG A 66 -16.56 17.44 -9.60
C ARG A 66 -17.51 18.09 -10.62
N ARG A 67 -17.05 18.23 -11.88
CA ARG A 67 -17.89 18.75 -12.98
C ARG A 67 -18.84 17.72 -13.58
N ILE A 68 -18.70 16.45 -13.17
CA ILE A 68 -19.57 15.37 -13.62
C ILE A 68 -20.83 15.40 -12.77
N ASP A 69 -21.89 16.01 -13.31
CA ASP A 69 -23.20 16.13 -12.67
C ASP A 69 -24.13 15.04 -13.20
N VAL A 70 -24.14 13.90 -12.52
CA VAL A 70 -24.97 12.74 -12.84
C VAL A 70 -25.57 12.18 -11.55
N ASN A 71 -26.74 11.54 -11.66
CA ASN A 71 -27.30 10.79 -10.54
C ASN A 71 -26.58 9.44 -10.39
N PRO A 72 -25.75 9.22 -9.36
CA PRO A 72 -24.96 8.00 -9.22
C PRO A 72 -25.79 6.80 -8.75
N ILE A 73 -27.02 6.98 -8.27
CA ILE A 73 -27.89 5.91 -7.79
C ILE A 73 -28.50 5.11 -8.95
N VAL A 74 -28.71 5.75 -10.10
CA VAL A 74 -29.29 5.09 -11.27
C VAL A 74 -28.22 4.56 -12.21
N ARG A 75 -28.43 3.37 -12.76
CA ARG A 75 -27.47 2.69 -13.63
C ARG A 75 -26.99 3.56 -14.82
N LEU A 76 -27.89 4.29 -15.45
CA LEU A 76 -27.53 5.20 -16.55
C LEU A 76 -26.59 6.31 -16.09
N GLY A 77 -26.84 6.89 -14.92
CA GLY A 77 -25.96 7.88 -14.31
C GLY A 77 -24.58 7.31 -13.98
N GLN A 78 -24.53 6.12 -13.42
CA GLN A 78 -23.28 5.42 -13.14
C GLN A 78 -22.45 5.22 -14.42
N VAL A 79 -23.04 4.63 -15.45
CA VAL A 79 -22.36 4.39 -16.74
C VAL A 79 -21.91 5.70 -17.37
N SER A 80 -22.78 6.72 -17.39
CA SER A 80 -22.47 8.04 -17.95
C SER A 80 -21.35 8.75 -17.20
N GLY A 81 -21.38 8.72 -15.86
CA GLY A 81 -20.34 9.28 -15.01
C GLY A 81 -18.98 8.59 -15.20
N LEU A 82 -18.98 7.26 -15.20
CA LEU A 82 -17.75 6.46 -15.43
C LEU A 82 -17.19 6.68 -16.84
N ALA A 83 -18.04 6.71 -17.87
CA ALA A 83 -17.63 6.97 -19.24
C ALA A 83 -16.99 8.37 -19.37
N THR A 84 -17.62 9.40 -18.79
CA THR A 84 -17.07 10.77 -18.79
C THR A 84 -15.72 10.81 -18.07
N LEU A 85 -15.62 10.13 -16.92
CA LEU A 85 -14.36 9.99 -16.18
C LEU A 85 -13.28 9.34 -17.04
N GLN A 86 -13.59 8.26 -17.75
CA GLN A 86 -12.66 7.57 -18.63
C GLN A 86 -12.23 8.44 -19.81
N VAL A 87 -13.14 9.22 -20.40
CA VAL A 87 -12.79 10.18 -21.44
C VAL A 87 -11.78 11.21 -20.95
N TYR A 88 -12.01 11.79 -19.76
CA TYR A 88 -11.05 12.72 -19.17
C TYR A 88 -9.69 12.06 -18.91
N ALA A 89 -9.69 10.83 -18.39
CA ALA A 89 -8.46 10.07 -18.17
C ALA A 89 -7.73 9.77 -19.48
N ALA A 90 -8.44 9.43 -20.55
CA ALA A 90 -7.87 9.16 -21.86
C ALA A 90 -7.28 10.43 -22.50
N VAL A 91 -8.02 11.55 -22.48
CA VAL A 91 -7.56 12.83 -23.05
C VAL A 91 -6.29 13.32 -22.37
N ILE A 92 -6.14 13.11 -21.06
CA ILE A 92 -4.93 13.50 -20.31
C ILE A 92 -3.86 12.41 -20.40
N GLY A 93 -4.23 11.15 -20.21
CA GLY A 93 -3.32 10.02 -20.07
C GLY A 93 -2.65 9.60 -21.37
N LEU A 94 -3.38 9.55 -22.49
CA LEU A 94 -2.81 9.14 -23.78
C LEU A 94 -1.70 10.06 -24.28
N PRO A 95 -1.82 11.42 -24.23
CA PRO A 95 -0.70 12.30 -24.52
C PRO A 95 0.51 12.10 -23.60
N LEU A 96 0.29 11.86 -22.29
CA LEU A 96 1.36 11.58 -21.34
C LEU A 96 2.08 10.27 -21.69
N LEU A 97 1.35 9.21 -22.03
CA LEU A 97 1.92 7.94 -22.49
C LEU A 97 2.69 8.12 -23.80
N GLY A 98 2.12 8.81 -24.77
CA GLY A 98 2.80 9.16 -26.04
C GLY A 98 4.11 9.91 -25.80
N LEU A 99 4.10 10.89 -24.89
CA LEU A 99 5.28 11.65 -24.51
C LEU A 99 6.33 10.79 -23.79
N LEU A 100 5.89 9.84 -22.95
CA LEU A 100 6.77 8.87 -22.30
C LEU A 100 7.47 7.98 -23.34
N LEU A 101 6.73 7.42 -24.30
CA LEU A 101 7.25 6.62 -25.40
C LEU A 101 8.22 7.43 -26.28
N TYR A 102 7.85 8.65 -26.65
CA TYR A 102 8.70 9.54 -27.42
C TYR A 102 10.03 9.83 -26.72
N THR A 103 10.00 10.17 -25.43
CA THR A 103 11.22 10.44 -24.66
C THR A 103 12.07 9.17 -24.44
N ALA A 104 11.46 8.01 -24.35
CA ALA A 104 12.17 6.73 -24.29
C ALA A 104 12.86 6.40 -25.62
N HIS A 105 12.23 6.73 -26.76
CA HIS A 105 12.77 6.53 -28.11
C HIS A 105 13.94 7.46 -28.42
N ARG A 106 13.84 8.75 -28.08
CA ARG A 106 14.86 9.78 -28.42
C ARG A 106 16.16 9.71 -27.60
N GLY A 107 16.23 8.91 -26.55
CA GLY A 107 17.46 8.57 -25.83
C GLY A 107 17.89 9.55 -24.74
N ALA A 108 19.22 9.68 -24.51
CA ALA A 108 19.81 10.20 -23.28
C ALA A 108 19.92 11.74 -23.19
N VAL A 109 19.33 12.50 -24.12
CA VAL A 109 19.38 13.97 -24.08
C VAL A 109 18.79 14.49 -22.76
N ARG A 110 19.49 15.42 -22.11
CA ARG A 110 19.17 15.95 -20.77
C ARG A 110 17.71 16.45 -20.65
N ARG A 111 17.20 17.11 -21.69
CA ARG A 111 15.82 17.60 -21.74
C ARG A 111 14.82 16.45 -21.71
N HIS A 112 15.06 15.37 -22.47
CA HIS A 112 14.20 14.18 -22.47
C HIS A 112 14.18 13.47 -21.11
N GLN A 113 15.30 13.48 -20.37
CA GLN A 113 15.33 12.91 -19.01
C GLN A 113 14.47 13.72 -18.02
N LEU A 114 14.43 15.04 -18.14
CA LEU A 114 13.56 15.88 -17.32
C LEU A 114 12.08 15.59 -17.64
N VAL A 115 11.72 15.65 -18.93
CA VAL A 115 10.35 15.36 -19.37
C VAL A 115 9.91 13.98 -18.92
N LYS A 116 10.74 12.94 -19.10
CA LYS A 116 10.45 11.58 -18.62
C LYS A 116 10.16 11.54 -17.12
N ARG A 117 10.90 12.28 -16.30
CA ARG A 117 10.69 12.34 -14.85
C ARG A 117 9.32 12.93 -14.49
N LEU A 118 9.00 14.07 -15.12
CA LEU A 118 7.74 14.77 -14.85
C LEU A 118 6.53 13.99 -15.38
N VAL A 119 6.66 13.35 -16.53
CA VAL A 119 5.60 12.47 -17.07
C VAL A 119 5.36 11.27 -16.17
N CYS A 120 6.42 10.61 -15.67
CA CYS A 120 6.24 9.52 -14.70
C CYS A 120 5.54 10.00 -13.42
N ALA A 121 5.87 11.19 -12.95
CA ALA A 121 5.22 11.80 -11.78
C ALA A 121 3.73 12.11 -12.07
N ALA A 122 3.41 12.68 -13.23
CA ALA A 122 2.04 12.98 -13.65
C ALA A 122 1.19 11.71 -13.78
N LEU A 123 1.73 10.64 -14.39
CA LEU A 123 1.05 9.35 -14.53
C LEU A 123 0.78 8.69 -13.15
N ALA A 124 1.73 8.81 -12.21
CA ALA A 124 1.51 8.32 -10.85
C ALA A 124 0.38 9.08 -10.15
N GLY A 125 0.32 10.41 -10.32
CA GLY A 125 -0.78 11.21 -9.80
C GLY A 125 -2.12 10.90 -10.47
N LEU A 126 -2.12 10.79 -11.80
CA LEU A 126 -3.34 10.50 -12.56
C LEU A 126 -3.96 9.14 -12.15
N SER A 127 -3.15 8.12 -11.87
CA SER A 127 -3.64 6.77 -11.54
C SER A 127 -4.62 6.75 -10.35
N THR A 128 -4.27 7.44 -9.27
CA THR A 128 -5.15 7.55 -8.09
C THR A 128 -6.08 8.76 -8.14
N GLY A 129 -5.75 9.76 -8.95
CA GLY A 129 -6.67 10.83 -9.30
C GLY A 129 -7.94 10.30 -9.96
N VAL A 130 -7.83 9.28 -10.83
CA VAL A 130 -8.97 8.60 -11.46
C VAL A 130 -9.83 7.88 -10.40
N ILE A 131 -9.20 7.18 -9.44
CA ILE A 131 -9.94 6.50 -8.37
C ILE A 131 -10.66 7.52 -7.49
N ALA A 132 -9.97 8.58 -7.06
CA ALA A 132 -10.58 9.65 -6.27
C ALA A 132 -11.72 10.35 -7.03
N GLY A 133 -11.53 10.57 -8.35
CA GLY A 133 -12.59 11.11 -9.21
C GLY A 133 -13.80 10.20 -9.29
N GLY A 134 -13.61 8.89 -9.27
CA GLY A 134 -14.70 7.92 -9.20
C GLY A 134 -15.45 7.98 -7.88
N ILE A 135 -14.75 8.15 -6.76
CA ILE A 135 -15.40 8.37 -5.45
C ILE A 135 -16.18 9.68 -5.44
N VAL A 136 -15.63 10.75 -6.04
CA VAL A 136 -16.36 12.03 -6.23
C VAL A 136 -17.65 11.82 -7.01
N VAL A 137 -17.65 11.01 -8.06
CA VAL A 137 -18.86 10.67 -8.82
C VAL A 137 -19.82 9.81 -8.01
N ALA A 138 -19.30 8.80 -7.30
CA ALA A 138 -20.11 7.89 -6.49
C ALA A 138 -20.82 8.60 -5.31
N LEU A 139 -20.17 9.62 -4.73
CA LEU A 139 -20.71 10.44 -3.64
C LEU A 139 -21.33 11.75 -4.12
N HIS A 140 -21.57 11.90 -5.42
CA HIS A 140 -22.13 13.13 -5.94
C HIS A 140 -23.55 13.39 -5.38
N GLY A 141 -23.73 14.55 -4.75
CA GLY A 141 -25.01 14.96 -4.15
C GLY A 141 -25.21 14.53 -2.69
N THR A 142 -24.16 14.01 -2.02
CA THR A 142 -24.15 13.80 -0.57
C THR A 142 -22.84 14.29 0.05
N PRO A 143 -22.86 14.89 1.25
CA PRO A 143 -21.65 15.26 2.01
C PRO A 143 -21.13 14.11 2.88
N HIS A 144 -21.82 12.97 2.96
CA HIS A 144 -21.44 11.84 3.80
C HIS A 144 -20.29 11.03 3.20
N PRO A 145 -19.44 10.38 4.03
CA PRO A 145 -18.32 9.58 3.59
C PRO A 145 -18.77 8.24 2.99
N LEU A 146 -17.88 7.55 2.28
CA LEU A 146 -18.06 6.13 1.97
C LEU A 146 -18.29 5.35 3.26
N GLY A 147 -19.30 4.49 3.28
CA GLY A 147 -19.76 3.76 4.46
C GLY A 147 -20.76 4.54 5.31
N GLY A 148 -21.03 5.80 4.98
CA GLY A 148 -21.90 6.64 5.80
C GLY A 148 -21.31 6.82 7.19
N GLN A 149 -22.03 6.38 8.23
CA GLN A 149 -21.57 6.39 9.61
C GLN A 149 -21.47 4.98 10.21
N GLU A 150 -21.46 3.95 9.37
CA GLU A 150 -21.38 2.56 9.82
C GLU A 150 -19.96 1.99 9.70
N GLY A 151 -19.69 0.92 10.46
CA GLY A 151 -18.42 0.21 10.41
C GLY A 151 -17.19 1.06 10.77
N ASP A 152 -16.09 0.88 10.03
CA ASP A 152 -14.86 1.65 10.25
C ASP A 152 -15.06 3.18 10.14
N PRO A 153 -15.86 3.71 9.19
CA PRO A 153 -16.19 5.14 9.16
C PRO A 153 -16.82 5.64 10.45
N GLY A 154 -17.79 4.90 11.01
CA GLY A 154 -18.41 5.26 12.27
C GLY A 154 -17.44 5.29 13.45
N VAL A 155 -16.57 4.28 13.56
CA VAL A 155 -15.51 4.26 14.59
C VAL A 155 -14.58 5.47 14.46
N LEU A 156 -14.19 5.83 13.25
CA LEU A 156 -13.33 7.00 13.02
C LEU A 156 -14.02 8.32 13.37
N ILE A 157 -15.32 8.43 13.06
CA ILE A 157 -16.15 9.58 13.39
C ILE A 157 -16.26 9.73 14.91
N ASP A 158 -16.54 8.65 15.63
CA ASP A 158 -16.62 8.63 17.08
C ASP A 158 -15.29 9.06 17.72
N MET A 159 -14.19 8.46 17.29
CA MET A 159 -12.85 8.83 17.78
C MET A 159 -12.51 10.30 17.48
N ALA A 160 -12.88 10.82 16.32
CA ALA A 160 -12.64 12.23 15.98
C ALA A 160 -13.51 13.17 16.83
N ASN A 161 -14.74 12.77 17.17
CA ASN A 161 -15.60 13.49 18.10
C ASN A 161 -14.99 13.51 19.50
N SER A 162 -14.45 12.38 20.00
CA SER A 162 -13.74 12.34 21.29
C SER A 162 -12.57 13.34 21.35
N PHE A 163 -11.82 13.51 20.24
CA PHE A 163 -10.79 14.56 20.16
C PHE A 163 -11.39 15.98 20.18
N LEU A 164 -12.52 16.22 19.54
CA LEU A 164 -13.20 17.54 19.56
C LEU A 164 -13.72 17.89 20.95
N HIS A 165 -14.18 16.91 21.72
CA HIS A 165 -14.67 17.08 23.08
C HIS A 165 -13.57 17.01 24.16
N HIS A 166 -12.29 16.92 23.74
CA HIS A 166 -11.13 16.83 24.64
C HIS A 166 -11.11 15.58 25.54
N GLU A 167 -11.79 14.51 25.15
CA GLU A 167 -11.83 13.23 25.87
C GLU A 167 -10.54 12.40 25.65
N GLY A 168 -9.73 12.79 24.65
CA GLY A 168 -8.45 12.15 24.35
C GLY A 168 -8.56 10.96 23.40
N MET A 169 -7.61 10.04 23.53
CA MET A 169 -7.56 8.82 22.72
C MET A 169 -8.48 7.77 23.32
N SER A 170 -9.38 7.21 22.53
CA SER A 170 -10.15 6.03 22.88
C SER A 170 -9.47 4.75 22.37
N GLY A 171 -9.25 3.78 23.28
CA GLY A 171 -8.74 2.46 22.92
C GLY A 171 -7.31 2.41 22.37
N ILE A 172 -7.03 1.37 21.59
CA ILE A 172 -5.71 1.07 20.99
C ILE A 172 -5.60 1.42 19.50
N TYR A 173 -6.61 2.10 18.95
CA TYR A 173 -6.61 2.47 17.54
C TYR A 173 -5.65 3.65 17.28
N PRO A 174 -4.95 3.69 16.14
CA PRO A 174 -4.01 4.77 15.81
C PRO A 174 -4.67 6.15 15.76
N PRO A 175 -4.19 7.13 16.55
CA PRO A 175 -4.92 8.38 16.79
C PRO A 175 -4.72 9.46 15.73
N ALA A 176 -3.66 9.38 14.91
CA ALA A 176 -3.27 10.54 14.08
C ALA A 176 -4.29 10.87 12.99
N PHE A 177 -4.95 9.87 12.38
CA PHE A 177 -5.97 10.14 11.37
C PHE A 177 -7.27 10.69 11.98
N PRO A 178 -7.85 10.12 13.06
CA PRO A 178 -8.97 10.74 13.76
C PRO A 178 -8.67 12.16 14.29
N ALA A 179 -7.48 12.41 14.80
CA ALA A 179 -7.06 13.75 15.23
C ALA A 179 -7.01 14.73 14.04
N LEU A 180 -6.56 14.28 12.85
CA LEU A 180 -6.62 15.09 11.64
C LEU A 180 -8.07 15.36 11.22
N MET A 181 -8.96 14.36 11.33
CA MET A 181 -10.39 14.55 11.07
C MET A 181 -11.00 15.60 11.99
N ALA A 182 -10.72 15.55 13.30
CA ALA A 182 -11.15 16.54 14.28
C ALA A 182 -10.63 17.95 13.94
N LEU A 183 -9.34 18.05 13.60
CA LEU A 183 -8.73 19.31 13.17
C LEU A 183 -9.39 19.86 11.89
N TRP A 184 -9.63 19.00 10.89
CA TRP A 184 -10.27 19.39 9.63
C TRP A 184 -11.72 19.83 9.85
N ALA A 185 -12.49 19.10 10.68
CA ALA A 185 -13.84 19.46 11.08
C ALA A 185 -13.88 20.84 11.77
N LYS A 186 -12.92 21.11 12.66
CA LYS A 186 -12.80 22.41 13.34
C LYS A 186 -12.49 23.55 12.37
N ILE A 187 -11.60 23.36 11.42
CA ILE A 187 -11.19 24.39 10.46
C ILE A 187 -12.29 24.64 9.39
N ARG A 188 -12.83 23.56 8.82
CA ARG A 188 -13.71 23.64 7.66
C ARG A 188 -15.18 23.77 8.03
N TYR A 189 -15.60 23.18 9.16
CA TYR A 189 -17.00 23.00 9.52
C TYR A 189 -17.34 23.58 10.91
N ASN A 190 -16.45 24.34 11.52
CA ASN A 190 -16.59 24.95 12.86
C ASN A 190 -16.78 23.94 14.03
N GLY A 191 -16.40 22.68 13.83
CA GLY A 191 -16.40 21.65 14.89
C GLY A 191 -17.76 21.19 15.40
N ARG A 192 -18.84 21.49 14.70
CA ARG A 192 -20.23 21.21 15.16
C ARG A 192 -20.71 19.79 14.80
N GLY A 193 -20.00 18.74 15.23
CA GLY A 193 -20.41 17.35 14.98
C GLY A 193 -20.25 16.90 13.51
N GLU A 194 -19.41 17.59 12.74
CA GLU A 194 -19.26 17.39 11.29
C GLU A 194 -18.00 16.58 10.94
N THR A 195 -17.58 15.71 11.85
CA THR A 195 -16.44 14.79 11.63
C THR A 195 -16.71 13.81 10.49
N GLY A 196 -17.97 13.46 10.22
CA GLY A 196 -18.34 12.67 9.06
C GLY A 196 -18.04 13.38 7.73
N PHE A 197 -18.34 14.68 7.63
CA PHE A 197 -18.00 15.49 6.44
C PHE A 197 -16.49 15.69 6.30
N ALA A 198 -15.78 15.79 7.42
CA ALA A 198 -14.32 15.80 7.42
C ALA A 198 -13.75 14.47 6.88
N LEU A 199 -14.35 13.34 7.26
CA LEU A 199 -13.98 12.03 6.73
C LEU A 199 -14.23 11.93 5.21
N HIS A 200 -15.38 12.42 4.71
CA HIS A 200 -15.66 12.51 3.27
C HIS A 200 -14.54 13.21 2.50
N ASP A 201 -14.18 14.43 2.94
CA ASP A 201 -13.13 15.21 2.28
C ASP A 201 -11.78 14.49 2.32
N LEU A 202 -11.42 13.91 3.47
CA LEU A 202 -10.14 13.23 3.67
C LEU A 202 -10.05 11.88 2.96
N GLN A 203 -11.15 11.12 2.86
CA GLN A 203 -11.18 9.89 2.04
C GLN A 203 -10.84 10.20 0.58
N ILE A 204 -11.48 11.21 0.00
CA ILE A 204 -11.21 11.63 -1.38
C ILE A 204 -9.79 12.15 -1.54
N PHE A 205 -9.34 13.03 -0.62
CA PHE A 205 -8.00 13.60 -0.65
C PHE A 205 -6.90 12.54 -0.54
N PHE A 206 -6.97 11.65 0.46
CA PHE A 206 -5.94 10.61 0.65
C PHE A 206 -5.98 9.54 -0.43
N THR A 207 -7.16 9.24 -0.99
CA THR A 207 -7.27 8.43 -2.20
C THR A 207 -6.51 9.07 -3.36
N ALA A 208 -6.70 10.37 -3.60
CA ALA A 208 -6.01 11.08 -4.68
C ALA A 208 -4.48 11.08 -4.50
N VAL A 209 -3.98 11.35 -3.29
CA VAL A 209 -2.53 11.49 -3.06
C VAL A 209 -1.79 10.16 -2.84
N ALA A 210 -2.49 9.03 -2.77
CA ALA A 210 -1.86 7.71 -2.58
C ALA A 210 -0.83 7.38 -3.67
N GLY A 211 -1.15 7.61 -4.95
CA GLY A 211 -0.23 7.42 -6.08
C GLY A 211 1.00 8.31 -6.02
N PRO A 212 0.87 9.63 -5.83
CA PRO A 212 1.99 10.52 -5.54
C PRO A 212 2.88 10.04 -4.40
N MET A 213 2.31 9.65 -3.26
CA MET A 213 3.06 9.16 -2.10
C MET A 213 3.81 7.87 -2.40
N ALA A 214 3.16 6.90 -3.05
CA ALA A 214 3.79 5.67 -3.51
C ALA A 214 4.97 5.96 -4.45
N TYR A 215 4.76 6.80 -5.46
CA TYR A 215 5.79 7.16 -6.41
C TYR A 215 6.99 7.83 -5.74
N LEU A 216 6.76 8.84 -4.92
CA LEU A 216 7.82 9.59 -4.25
C LEU A 216 8.60 8.71 -3.25
N ALA A 217 7.93 7.82 -2.52
CA ALA A 217 8.59 6.86 -1.65
C ALA A 217 9.53 5.93 -2.42
N TRP A 218 9.09 5.36 -3.55
CA TRP A 218 9.94 4.53 -4.40
C TRP A 218 11.04 5.32 -5.13
N ARG A 219 10.82 6.63 -5.39
CA ARG A 219 11.84 7.52 -5.98
C ARG A 219 13.07 7.71 -5.10
N ILE A 220 12.97 7.47 -3.80
CA ILE A 220 14.13 7.48 -2.89
C ILE A 220 15.15 6.40 -3.28
N LEU A 221 14.69 5.27 -3.79
CA LEU A 221 15.51 4.09 -4.10
C LEU A 221 15.69 3.85 -5.61
N LEU A 222 14.70 4.16 -6.42
CA LEU A 222 14.61 3.76 -7.81
C LEU A 222 14.63 4.94 -8.78
N ARG A 223 14.99 4.67 -10.05
CA ARG A 223 14.82 5.60 -11.15
C ARG A 223 13.33 5.81 -11.45
N PRO A 224 12.92 6.96 -12.05
CA PRO A 224 11.50 7.33 -12.21
C PRO A 224 10.63 6.23 -12.80
N PHE A 225 11.11 5.59 -13.84
CA PHE A 225 10.44 4.53 -14.55
C PHE A 225 10.15 3.30 -13.66
N TRP A 226 11.14 2.80 -12.92
CA TRP A 226 10.97 1.65 -12.03
C TRP A 226 10.15 1.99 -10.80
N ALA A 227 10.25 3.23 -10.33
CA ALA A 227 9.38 3.72 -9.26
C ALA A 227 7.91 3.76 -9.72
N LEU A 228 7.63 4.20 -10.95
CA LEU A 228 6.28 4.21 -11.52
C LEU A 228 5.71 2.80 -11.66
N LEU A 229 6.52 1.82 -12.12
CA LEU A 229 6.11 0.43 -12.30
C LEU A 229 5.72 -0.28 -10.99
N ILE A 230 6.22 0.19 -9.85
CA ILE A 230 5.76 -0.31 -8.55
C ILE A 230 4.62 0.56 -8.02
N ALA A 231 4.75 1.89 -8.11
CA ALA A 231 3.83 2.81 -7.47
C ALA A 231 2.41 2.74 -8.03
N VAL A 232 2.26 2.65 -9.36
CA VAL A 232 0.92 2.59 -9.99
C VAL A 232 0.17 1.32 -9.60
N PRO A 233 0.70 0.10 -9.80
CA PRO A 233 0.01 -1.09 -9.34
C PRO A 233 -0.23 -1.10 -7.83
N ALA A 234 0.75 -0.66 -7.02
CA ALA A 234 0.58 -0.59 -5.57
C ALA A 234 -0.60 0.30 -5.16
N ALA A 235 -0.67 1.49 -5.74
CA ALA A 235 -1.71 2.46 -5.41
C ALA A 235 -3.09 2.10 -6.01
N VAL A 236 -3.13 1.42 -7.17
CA VAL A 236 -4.41 1.05 -7.81
C VAL A 236 -5.01 -0.21 -7.19
N LEU A 237 -4.16 -1.20 -6.87
CA LEU A 237 -4.63 -2.53 -6.48
C LEU A 237 -4.76 -2.71 -4.97
N PHE A 238 -3.93 -2.00 -4.21
CA PHE A 238 -3.90 -2.11 -2.74
C PHE A 238 -4.52 -0.91 -2.03
N LEU A 239 -5.11 0.05 -2.72
CA LEU A 239 -5.79 1.17 -2.10
C LEU A 239 -7.23 0.80 -1.78
N ASP A 240 -7.62 0.98 -0.53
CA ASP A 240 -9.00 0.95 -0.09
C ASP A 240 -9.50 2.38 0.10
N PRO A 241 -10.40 2.89 -0.73
CA PRO A 241 -10.94 4.23 -0.60
C PRO A 241 -11.77 4.50 0.66
N ILE A 242 -12.24 3.46 1.34
CA ILE A 242 -12.91 3.59 2.64
C ILE A 242 -11.87 3.93 3.72
N ARG A 243 -10.68 3.33 3.63
CA ARG A 243 -9.57 3.48 4.58
C ARG A 243 -8.25 3.88 3.91
N PRO A 244 -8.22 4.92 3.06
CA PRO A 244 -7.04 5.24 2.27
C PRO A 244 -5.83 5.58 3.13
N TYR A 245 -6.05 6.14 4.32
CA TYR A 245 -5.03 6.47 5.30
C TYR A 245 -4.22 5.24 5.75
N SER A 246 -4.86 4.09 5.95
CA SER A 246 -4.18 2.86 6.39
C SER A 246 -3.30 2.28 5.28
N HIS A 247 -3.80 2.22 4.04
CA HIS A 247 -3.11 1.60 2.91
C HIS A 247 -1.92 2.41 2.41
N ILE A 248 -1.98 3.74 2.53
CA ILE A 248 -0.83 4.61 2.28
C ILE A 248 0.37 4.22 3.16
N VAL A 249 0.13 3.91 4.44
CA VAL A 249 1.21 3.46 5.34
C VAL A 249 1.85 2.18 4.81
N MET A 250 1.08 1.18 4.42
CA MET A 250 1.60 -0.07 3.83
C MET A 250 2.47 0.21 2.61
N ILE A 251 1.97 1.03 1.69
CA ILE A 251 2.66 1.32 0.41
C ILE A 251 3.99 2.06 0.65
N VAL A 252 4.03 2.96 1.63
CA VAL A 252 5.20 3.81 1.92
C VAL A 252 6.21 3.11 2.84
N LEU A 253 5.76 2.23 3.74
CA LEU A 253 6.59 1.59 4.75
C LEU A 253 7.74 0.77 4.16
N LEU A 254 7.46 -0.07 3.13
CA LEU A 254 8.49 -0.95 2.55
C LEU A 254 9.64 -0.20 1.89
N PRO A 255 9.45 0.81 1.02
CA PRO A 255 10.55 1.57 0.46
C PRO A 255 11.34 2.35 1.52
N LEU A 256 10.68 2.87 2.58
CA LEU A 256 11.37 3.51 3.70
C LEU A 256 12.20 2.51 4.50
N LEU A 257 11.68 1.32 4.77
CA LEU A 257 12.42 0.23 5.41
C LEU A 257 13.66 -0.15 4.59
N GLY A 258 13.51 -0.34 3.29
CA GLY A 258 14.64 -0.64 2.41
C GLY A 258 15.68 0.48 2.36
N TYR A 259 15.24 1.74 2.41
CA TYR A 259 16.13 2.89 2.51
C TYR A 259 16.87 2.92 3.85
N TRP A 260 16.20 2.66 4.97
CA TRP A 260 16.76 2.59 6.31
C TRP A 260 17.84 1.49 6.40
N LEU A 261 17.54 0.28 5.91
CA LEU A 261 18.49 -0.85 5.87
C LEU A 261 19.71 -0.54 4.98
N ARG A 262 19.50 0.17 3.87
CA ARG A 262 20.61 0.60 3.00
C ARG A 262 21.55 1.58 3.69
N GLU A 263 21.04 2.60 4.36
CA GLU A 263 21.86 3.58 5.09
C GLU A 263 22.58 2.92 6.28
N MET A 264 21.93 1.99 6.99
CA MET A 264 22.54 1.18 8.04
C MET A 264 23.74 0.38 7.51
N ARG A 265 23.58 -0.33 6.41
CA ARG A 265 24.67 -1.12 5.78
C ARG A 265 25.84 -0.26 5.32
N LEU A 266 25.57 0.98 4.92
CA LEU A 266 26.56 1.95 4.46
C LEU A 266 27.12 2.82 5.59
N ALA A 267 26.87 2.51 6.86
CA ALA A 267 27.24 3.34 8.00
C ALA A 267 28.74 3.64 8.07
N GLY A 268 29.60 2.69 7.69
CA GLY A 268 31.05 2.90 7.65
C GLY A 268 31.49 3.97 6.64
N ARG A 269 30.74 4.16 5.56
CA ARG A 269 31.02 5.14 4.50
C ARG A 269 30.37 6.51 4.73
N ARG A 270 29.62 6.66 5.83
CA ARG A 270 28.87 7.86 6.17
C ARG A 270 29.49 8.60 7.36
N GLY A 271 29.43 9.92 7.33
CA GLY A 271 29.77 10.74 8.49
C GLY A 271 28.73 10.57 9.61
N THR A 272 29.17 10.61 10.88
CA THR A 272 28.28 10.43 12.05
C THR A 272 27.11 11.42 12.05
N ARG A 273 27.39 12.72 11.80
CA ARG A 273 26.33 13.75 11.71
C ARG A 273 25.26 13.41 10.66
N HIS A 274 25.68 12.87 9.48
CA HIS A 274 24.74 12.46 8.45
C HIS A 274 23.84 11.32 8.93
N LEU A 275 24.41 10.32 9.63
CA LEU A 275 23.65 9.18 10.16
C LEU A 275 22.67 9.62 11.25
N LEU A 276 23.10 10.50 12.17
CA LEU A 276 22.22 11.05 13.22
C LEU A 276 21.02 11.78 12.63
N VAL A 277 21.24 12.72 11.70
CA VAL A 277 20.16 13.46 11.05
C VAL A 277 19.22 12.53 10.28
N ARG A 278 19.78 11.54 9.54
CA ARG A 278 18.98 10.59 8.78
C ARG A 278 18.23 9.64 9.71
N GLY A 279 18.87 9.16 10.78
CA GLY A 279 18.22 8.33 11.79
C GLY A 279 17.05 9.06 12.46
N LEU A 280 17.27 10.31 12.86
CA LEU A 280 16.23 11.16 13.45
C LEU A 280 15.04 11.35 12.49
N VAL A 281 15.30 11.80 11.24
CA VAL A 281 14.23 12.04 10.26
C VAL A 281 13.44 10.76 9.97
N LEU A 282 14.13 9.63 9.78
CA LEU A 282 13.45 8.36 9.53
C LEU A 282 12.69 7.85 10.76
N GLY A 283 13.26 8.02 11.96
CA GLY A 283 12.57 7.65 13.19
C GLY A 283 11.30 8.47 13.42
N LEU A 284 11.36 9.80 13.25
CA LEU A 284 10.19 10.67 13.29
C LEU A 284 9.15 10.23 12.23
N THR A 285 9.60 9.88 11.02
CA THR A 285 8.70 9.40 9.95
C THR A 285 8.06 8.07 10.32
N PHE A 286 8.84 7.10 10.83
CA PHE A 286 8.29 5.81 11.28
C PHE A 286 7.33 5.98 12.45
N GLY A 287 7.67 6.82 13.45
CA GLY A 287 6.77 7.12 14.56
C GLY A 287 5.46 7.77 14.10
N ALA A 288 5.54 8.74 13.20
CA ALA A 288 4.35 9.37 12.62
C ALA A 288 3.48 8.36 11.83
N LEU A 289 4.09 7.51 10.99
CA LEU A 289 3.38 6.45 10.28
C LEU A 289 2.77 5.43 11.24
N PHE A 290 3.43 5.11 12.35
CA PHE A 290 2.90 4.22 13.39
C PHE A 290 1.67 4.82 14.07
N LEU A 291 1.68 6.10 14.41
CA LEU A 291 0.50 6.81 14.91
C LEU A 291 -0.60 6.95 13.86
N TRP A 292 -0.22 6.94 12.57
CA TRP A 292 -1.17 7.01 11.47
C TRP A 292 -1.90 5.69 11.25
N TYR A 293 -1.16 4.57 11.23
CA TYR A 293 -1.71 3.21 11.20
C TYR A 293 -0.65 2.17 11.62
N SER A 294 -0.78 1.64 12.83
CA SER A 294 0.19 0.70 13.42
C SER A 294 0.11 -0.73 12.87
N GLY A 295 -1.04 -1.14 12.34
CA GLY A 295 -1.29 -2.53 11.94
C GLY A 295 -0.28 -3.13 10.95
N TRP A 296 0.20 -2.33 9.99
CA TRP A 296 1.17 -2.82 9.01
C TRP A 296 2.57 -3.08 9.59
N TYR A 297 2.90 -2.46 10.73
CA TYR A 297 4.15 -2.72 11.44
C TYR A 297 4.19 -4.14 12.01
N ILE A 298 3.08 -4.61 12.56
CA ILE A 298 2.98 -5.96 13.15
C ILE A 298 3.36 -7.01 12.12
N TRP A 299 2.80 -6.92 10.92
CA TRP A 299 3.04 -7.91 9.86
C TRP A 299 4.40 -7.77 9.18
N ALA A 300 4.95 -6.57 9.13
CA ALA A 300 6.27 -6.30 8.56
C ALA A 300 7.41 -6.57 9.56
N ALA A 301 7.17 -6.48 10.87
CA ALA A 301 8.19 -6.51 11.91
C ALA A 301 9.05 -7.80 11.92
N PRO A 302 8.51 -9.02 11.83
CA PRO A 302 9.35 -10.22 11.85
C PRO A 302 10.36 -10.23 10.71
N GLY A 303 9.91 -9.94 9.49
CA GLY A 303 10.79 -9.87 8.33
C GLY A 303 11.74 -8.68 8.36
N ALA A 304 11.31 -7.53 8.88
CA ALA A 304 12.17 -6.36 9.06
C ALA A 304 13.29 -6.61 10.06
N LEU A 305 13.01 -7.31 11.16
CA LEU A 305 14.01 -7.71 12.15
C LEU A 305 15.04 -8.64 11.54
N VAL A 306 14.62 -9.68 10.85
CA VAL A 306 15.52 -10.63 10.16
C VAL A 306 16.38 -9.86 9.13
N ALA A 307 15.80 -8.97 8.34
CA ALA A 307 16.54 -8.15 7.39
C ALA A 307 17.55 -7.23 8.09
N ALA A 308 17.17 -6.61 9.20
CA ALA A 308 18.05 -5.74 9.98
C ALA A 308 19.26 -6.52 10.52
N LEU A 309 19.04 -7.68 11.12
CA LEU A 309 20.12 -8.55 11.61
C LEU A 309 21.04 -9.01 10.47
N PHE A 310 20.48 -9.39 9.33
CA PHE A 310 21.22 -9.85 8.16
C PHE A 310 22.06 -8.74 7.51
N PHE A 311 21.54 -7.51 7.43
CA PHE A 311 22.24 -6.37 6.82
C PHE A 311 23.13 -5.61 7.78
N PHE A 312 23.05 -5.89 9.07
CA PHE A 312 23.91 -5.23 10.05
C PHE A 312 25.39 -5.52 9.74
N PRO A 313 26.27 -4.52 9.78
CA PRO A 313 27.65 -4.64 9.31
C PRO A 313 28.58 -5.32 10.32
N TRP A 314 28.26 -6.53 10.78
CA TRP A 314 29.00 -7.30 11.82
C TRP A 314 30.50 -7.41 11.55
N ARG A 315 30.88 -7.59 10.27
CA ARG A 315 32.25 -7.86 9.84
C ARG A 315 33.02 -6.64 9.30
N GLN A 316 32.46 -5.42 9.44
CA GLN A 316 33.05 -4.20 8.85
C GLN A 316 33.88 -3.37 9.86
N GLY A 317 34.27 -3.98 11.00
CA GLY A 317 35.09 -3.36 12.05
C GLY A 317 34.27 -2.57 13.08
N ALA A 318 34.81 -2.45 14.29
CA ALA A 318 34.12 -1.88 15.46
C ALA A 318 33.57 -0.46 15.25
N ALA A 319 34.31 0.39 14.53
CA ALA A 319 33.86 1.76 14.24
C ALA A 319 32.59 1.79 13.37
N THR A 320 32.48 0.91 12.38
CA THR A 320 31.28 0.78 11.53
C THR A 320 30.11 0.22 12.32
N VAL A 321 30.35 -0.79 13.15
CA VAL A 321 29.33 -1.39 14.03
C VAL A 321 28.77 -0.34 14.98
N LYS A 322 29.63 0.44 15.65
CA LYS A 322 29.21 1.54 16.55
C LYS A 322 28.35 2.58 15.81
N LYS A 323 28.76 2.99 14.60
CA LYS A 323 27.97 3.92 13.77
C LYS A 323 26.61 3.36 13.36
N ALA A 324 26.56 2.07 12.98
CA ALA A 324 25.31 1.42 12.63
C ALA A 324 24.39 1.28 13.84
N ALA A 325 24.91 0.88 14.99
CA ALA A 325 24.15 0.79 16.24
C ALA A 325 23.63 2.17 16.67
N LEU A 326 24.44 3.22 16.59
CA LEU A 326 24.00 4.59 16.87
C LEU A 326 22.88 5.03 15.93
N TYR A 327 22.99 4.74 14.63
CA TYR A 327 21.95 5.05 13.65
C TYR A 327 20.64 4.34 13.96
N ILE A 328 20.67 3.04 14.30
CA ILE A 328 19.51 2.26 14.72
C ILE A 328 18.93 2.85 16.01
N GLY A 329 19.76 3.09 17.02
CA GLY A 329 19.34 3.64 18.32
C GLY A 329 18.62 4.97 18.18
N VAL A 330 19.18 5.90 17.39
CA VAL A 330 18.51 7.20 17.12
C VAL A 330 17.19 7.00 16.39
N THR A 331 17.14 6.09 15.39
CA THR A 331 15.89 5.82 14.66
C THR A 331 14.82 5.25 15.58
N LEU A 332 15.15 4.22 16.37
CA LEU A 332 14.19 3.57 17.27
C LEU A 332 13.76 4.52 18.41
N LEU A 333 14.69 5.26 18.99
CA LEU A 333 14.37 6.23 20.05
C LEU A 333 13.43 7.33 19.55
N SER A 334 13.73 7.94 18.41
CA SER A 334 12.86 8.98 17.85
C SER A 334 11.50 8.43 17.39
N ALA A 335 11.45 7.21 16.84
CA ALA A 335 10.19 6.55 16.52
C ALA A 335 9.39 6.23 17.79
N GLY A 336 10.06 5.74 18.84
CA GLY A 336 9.46 5.42 20.12
C GLY A 336 8.90 6.66 20.83
N ILE A 337 9.63 7.78 20.84
CA ILE A 337 9.14 9.05 21.43
C ILE A 337 7.86 9.52 20.74
N VAL A 338 7.84 9.51 19.39
CA VAL A 338 6.64 9.91 18.64
C VAL A 338 5.50 8.91 18.85
N GLY A 339 5.80 7.60 18.83
CA GLY A 339 4.83 6.53 19.01
C GLY A 339 4.38 6.29 20.46
N ALA A 340 5.04 6.93 21.44
CA ALA A 340 4.83 6.68 22.87
C ALA A 340 3.36 6.73 23.33
N PRO A 341 2.52 7.69 22.90
CA PRO A 341 1.13 7.72 23.33
C PRO A 341 0.37 6.44 22.97
N LEU A 342 0.51 5.98 21.73
CA LEU A 342 -0.15 4.76 21.25
C LEU A 342 0.46 3.51 21.91
N LEU A 343 1.79 3.42 22.01
CA LEU A 343 2.47 2.30 22.67
C LEU A 343 2.02 2.15 24.14
N TYR A 344 1.88 3.25 24.84
CA TYR A 344 1.38 3.25 26.23
C TYR A 344 -0.05 2.69 26.30
N GLN A 345 -0.94 3.12 25.40
CA GLN A 345 -2.31 2.60 25.36
C GLN A 345 -2.35 1.11 24.97
N MET A 346 -1.53 0.69 24.01
CA MET A 346 -1.44 -0.73 23.63
C MET A 346 -0.96 -1.62 24.77
N VAL A 347 0.00 -1.16 25.57
CA VAL A 347 0.47 -1.91 26.75
C VAL A 347 -0.60 -1.94 27.84
N ARG A 348 -1.30 -0.83 28.06
CA ARG A 348 -2.30 -0.70 29.12
C ARG A 348 -3.60 -1.43 28.82
N LEU A 349 -4.09 -1.35 27.58
CA LEU A 349 -5.43 -1.80 27.17
C LEU A 349 -5.42 -2.96 26.18
N GLY A 350 -4.24 -3.40 25.71
CA GLY A 350 -4.13 -4.38 24.63
C GLY A 350 -4.75 -5.74 24.98
N ALA A 351 -4.70 -6.14 26.26
CA ALA A 351 -5.32 -7.38 26.72
C ALA A 351 -6.86 -7.31 26.74
N ASP A 352 -7.40 -6.11 26.99
CA ASP A 352 -8.83 -5.88 27.13
C ASP A 352 -9.54 -5.62 25.79
N ASN A 353 -8.77 -5.34 24.75
CA ASN A 353 -9.26 -5.05 23.40
C ASN A 353 -8.67 -6.03 22.36
N PRO A 354 -9.07 -7.31 22.38
CA PRO A 354 -8.63 -8.26 21.37
C PRO A 354 -9.22 -7.87 20.01
N ASP A 355 -8.38 -7.80 18.98
CA ASP A 355 -8.82 -7.59 17.62
C ASP A 355 -9.51 -8.86 17.09
N ARG A 356 -10.81 -8.91 17.24
CA ARG A 356 -11.64 -10.06 16.87
C ARG A 356 -12.38 -9.77 15.57
N TYR A 357 -12.06 -10.55 14.54
CA TYR A 357 -12.93 -10.67 13.37
C TYR A 357 -13.98 -11.75 13.61
N ALA A 358 -15.15 -11.61 12.98
CA ALA A 358 -16.12 -12.67 12.93
C ALA A 358 -15.52 -13.91 12.25
N PHE A 359 -15.60 -15.09 12.89
CA PHE A 359 -15.11 -16.35 12.30
C PHE A 359 -15.74 -16.66 10.94
N LEU A 360 -16.96 -16.20 10.71
CA LEU A 360 -17.66 -16.33 9.42
C LEU A 360 -16.97 -15.60 8.26
N ALA A 361 -16.10 -14.63 8.56
CA ALA A 361 -15.33 -13.90 7.54
C ALA A 361 -14.08 -14.64 7.05
N VAL A 362 -13.82 -15.86 7.54
CA VAL A 362 -12.63 -16.62 7.23
C VAL A 362 -12.97 -17.77 6.31
N TYR A 363 -12.34 -17.78 5.14
CA TYR A 363 -12.44 -18.93 4.23
C TYR A 363 -11.71 -20.14 4.78
N ALA A 364 -12.37 -21.29 4.73
CA ALA A 364 -11.76 -22.58 5.05
C ALA A 364 -10.85 -23.14 3.93
N ASP A 365 -10.71 -22.42 2.80
CA ASP A 365 -9.87 -22.86 1.69
C ASP A 365 -8.39 -22.85 2.10
N PRO A 366 -7.65 -23.99 1.97
CA PRO A 366 -6.22 -24.05 2.27
C PRO A 366 -5.39 -23.03 1.47
N GLY A 367 -5.80 -22.67 0.26
CA GLY A 367 -5.18 -21.63 -0.55
C GLY A 367 -5.22 -20.27 0.13
N TYR A 368 -6.25 -19.99 0.89
CA TYR A 368 -6.37 -18.74 1.65
C TYR A 368 -5.32 -18.65 2.78
N VAL A 369 -5.01 -19.75 3.45
CA VAL A 369 -3.95 -19.82 4.47
C VAL A 369 -2.59 -19.49 3.87
N LEU A 370 -2.32 -19.89 2.63
CA LEU A 370 -1.09 -19.58 1.90
C LEU A 370 -1.04 -18.14 1.36
N GLY A 371 -2.12 -17.38 1.46
CA GLY A 371 -2.27 -16.06 0.84
C GLY A 371 -2.81 -16.11 -0.59
N TRP A 372 -3.20 -17.28 -1.04
CA TRP A 372 -3.81 -17.52 -2.33
C TRP A 372 -5.31 -17.31 -2.23
N VAL A 373 -5.82 -16.23 -2.77
CA VAL A 373 -7.25 -15.94 -2.76
C VAL A 373 -7.92 -16.72 -3.89
N SER A 374 -8.94 -17.51 -3.53
CA SER A 374 -9.75 -18.27 -4.47
C SER A 374 -10.56 -17.34 -5.38
N ASP A 375 -10.76 -17.74 -6.65
CA ASP A 375 -11.67 -17.06 -7.60
C ASP A 375 -13.15 -17.29 -7.28
N ARG A 376 -13.46 -18.04 -6.21
CA ARG A 376 -14.83 -18.27 -5.82
C ARG A 376 -15.44 -16.97 -5.32
N SER A 377 -16.47 -16.51 -5.99
CA SER A 377 -17.37 -15.49 -5.49
C SER A 377 -18.12 -16.07 -4.29
N GLY A 378 -17.65 -15.80 -3.11
CA GLY A 378 -18.36 -16.08 -1.88
C GLY A 378 -19.15 -14.87 -1.44
N THR A 379 -20.12 -15.06 -0.56
CA THR A 379 -20.94 -14.02 0.06
C THR A 379 -20.13 -12.97 0.83
N LEU A 380 -18.82 -13.14 0.97
CA LEU A 380 -17.92 -12.33 1.75
C LEU A 380 -16.85 -11.61 0.92
N THR A 381 -17.05 -11.48 -0.39
CA THR A 381 -16.07 -10.92 -1.32
C THR A 381 -15.64 -9.49 -0.99
N TYR A 382 -16.51 -8.70 -0.39
CA TYR A 382 -16.18 -7.33 0.01
C TYR A 382 -15.28 -7.23 1.25
N GLN A 383 -15.16 -8.28 2.04
CA GLN A 383 -14.31 -8.29 3.24
C GLN A 383 -12.94 -8.94 3.02
N THR A 384 -12.81 -9.75 2.00
CA THR A 384 -11.54 -10.35 1.62
C THR A 384 -10.87 -9.49 0.56
N TRP A 385 -10.03 -8.59 0.98
CA TRP A 385 -9.21 -7.85 0.05
C TRP A 385 -7.83 -8.51 -0.12
N PRO A 386 -7.26 -8.51 -1.31
CA PRO A 386 -7.89 -8.18 -2.59
C PRO A 386 -9.07 -9.10 -2.84
N VAL A 387 -10.13 -8.55 -3.45
CA VAL A 387 -11.37 -9.30 -3.70
C VAL A 387 -11.06 -10.52 -4.54
N ALA A 388 -11.71 -11.64 -4.23
CA ALA A 388 -11.56 -12.88 -4.99
C ALA A 388 -11.77 -12.62 -6.50
N GLY A 389 -10.92 -13.22 -7.33
CA GLY A 389 -10.97 -13.07 -8.79
C GLY A 389 -10.25 -11.85 -9.36
N GLU A 390 -9.73 -10.94 -8.53
CA GLU A 390 -8.89 -9.84 -8.98
C GLU A 390 -7.44 -10.29 -9.20
N MET A 391 -6.47 -9.45 -8.83
CA MET A 391 -5.05 -9.80 -8.97
C MET A 391 -4.58 -10.98 -8.12
N ALA A 392 -5.35 -11.37 -7.13
CA ALA A 392 -5.04 -12.47 -6.24
C ALA A 392 -5.70 -13.80 -6.65
N GLY A 393 -6.44 -13.86 -7.75
CA GLY A 393 -6.90 -15.11 -8.32
C GLY A 393 -5.76 -16.09 -8.56
N GLN A 394 -6.07 -17.37 -8.63
CA GLN A 394 -5.08 -18.46 -8.72
C GLN A 394 -4.00 -18.21 -9.78
N SER A 395 -4.40 -17.80 -10.99
CA SER A 395 -3.48 -17.51 -12.09
C SER A 395 -2.62 -16.29 -11.82
N GLY A 396 -3.21 -15.21 -11.30
CA GLY A 396 -2.48 -13.98 -10.96
C GLY A 396 -1.47 -14.22 -9.85
N PHE A 397 -1.84 -14.95 -8.81
CA PHE A 397 -0.94 -15.31 -7.72
C PHE A 397 0.21 -16.22 -8.20
N ALA A 398 -0.08 -17.22 -9.04
CA ALA A 398 0.95 -18.09 -9.61
C ALA A 398 1.96 -17.31 -10.48
N LEU A 399 1.48 -16.36 -11.30
CA LEU A 399 2.36 -15.46 -12.06
C LEU A 399 3.22 -14.58 -11.15
N LEU A 400 2.66 -14.03 -10.09
CA LEU A 400 3.43 -13.23 -9.12
C LEU A 400 4.46 -14.08 -8.38
N LEU A 401 4.15 -15.32 -8.02
CA LEU A 401 5.13 -16.28 -7.47
C LEU A 401 6.25 -16.55 -8.47
N LEU A 402 5.91 -16.89 -9.70
CA LEU A 402 6.89 -17.21 -10.75
C LEU A 402 7.83 -16.03 -11.00
N PHE A 403 7.29 -14.83 -11.23
CA PHE A 403 8.10 -13.65 -11.51
C PHE A 403 8.71 -13.05 -10.25
N GLY A 404 8.02 -13.04 -9.12
CA GLY A 404 8.53 -12.49 -7.86
C GLY A 404 9.57 -13.39 -7.22
N VAL A 405 9.21 -14.62 -6.90
CA VAL A 405 10.13 -15.57 -6.26
C VAL A 405 11.13 -16.12 -7.27
N GLY A 406 10.68 -16.61 -8.42
CA GLY A 406 11.55 -17.20 -9.44
C GLY A 406 12.57 -16.20 -9.99
N LEU A 407 12.13 -15.16 -10.69
CA LEU A 407 13.05 -14.18 -11.29
C LEU A 407 13.59 -13.18 -10.26
N GLY A 408 12.76 -12.70 -9.33
CA GLY A 408 13.16 -11.72 -8.33
C GLY A 408 14.28 -12.25 -7.45
N LEU A 409 14.10 -13.41 -6.83
CA LEU A 409 15.14 -14.04 -5.99
C LEU A 409 16.27 -14.64 -6.83
N GLY A 410 15.96 -15.35 -7.90
CA GLY A 410 16.97 -15.97 -8.76
C GLY A 410 17.98 -14.97 -9.33
N LEU A 411 17.52 -13.80 -9.74
CA LEU A 411 18.37 -12.79 -10.40
C LEU A 411 18.69 -11.58 -9.52
N GLY A 412 17.88 -11.28 -8.53
CA GLY A 412 17.91 -10.02 -7.79
C GLY A 412 18.60 -10.06 -6.43
N MET A 413 19.08 -11.20 -5.94
CA MET A 413 19.61 -11.38 -4.57
C MET A 413 20.78 -10.45 -4.18
N ARG A 414 21.47 -9.84 -5.14
CA ARG A 414 22.48 -8.80 -4.86
C ARG A 414 21.86 -7.45 -4.50
N ASN A 415 20.59 -7.23 -4.81
CA ASN A 415 19.88 -5.99 -4.51
C ASN A 415 19.32 -6.04 -3.07
N ILE A 416 19.63 -5.02 -2.27
CA ILE A 416 19.15 -4.91 -0.89
C ILE A 416 17.62 -4.88 -0.81
N MET A 417 16.94 -4.24 -1.77
CA MET A 417 15.48 -4.19 -1.81
C MET A 417 14.83 -5.54 -2.06
N VAL A 418 15.43 -6.35 -2.94
CA VAL A 418 14.97 -7.74 -3.18
C VAL A 418 15.05 -8.55 -1.90
N ARG A 419 16.18 -8.47 -1.18
CA ARG A 419 16.35 -9.18 0.10
C ARG A 419 15.40 -8.66 1.18
N THR A 420 15.19 -7.34 1.23
CA THR A 420 14.24 -6.72 2.19
C THR A 420 12.82 -7.21 1.91
N ALA A 421 12.36 -7.13 0.66
CA ALA A 421 11.03 -7.59 0.28
C ALA A 421 10.86 -9.11 0.51
N ALA A 422 11.91 -9.92 0.23
CA ALA A 422 11.89 -11.35 0.49
C ALA A 422 11.82 -11.67 1.99
N ALA A 423 12.56 -10.95 2.84
CA ALA A 423 12.52 -11.14 4.28
C ALA A 423 11.15 -10.76 4.86
N VAL A 424 10.57 -9.63 4.41
CA VAL A 424 9.23 -9.20 4.85
C VAL A 424 8.17 -10.20 4.36
N LEU A 425 8.27 -10.69 3.12
CA LEU A 425 7.40 -11.73 2.57
C LEU A 425 7.43 -13.00 3.43
N ALA A 426 8.62 -13.51 3.72
CA ALA A 426 8.80 -14.70 4.55
C ALA A 426 8.25 -14.49 5.98
N GLY A 427 8.53 -13.32 6.59
CA GLY A 427 7.99 -12.95 7.89
C GLY A 427 6.47 -12.86 7.91
N ALA A 428 5.86 -12.27 6.88
CA ALA A 428 4.41 -12.18 6.76
C ALA A 428 3.76 -13.56 6.56
N TRP A 429 4.37 -14.46 5.78
CA TRP A 429 3.89 -15.85 5.66
C TRP A 429 3.99 -16.62 6.97
N LEU A 430 5.11 -16.52 7.68
CA LEU A 430 5.26 -17.17 8.98
C LEU A 430 4.23 -16.67 9.98
N ALA A 431 4.03 -15.35 10.05
CA ALA A 431 3.00 -14.76 10.89
C ALA A 431 1.60 -15.26 10.50
N ARG A 432 1.28 -15.33 9.20
CA ARG A 432 0.02 -15.83 8.69
C ARG A 432 -0.23 -17.28 9.11
N PHE A 433 0.77 -18.15 8.94
CA PHE A 433 0.65 -19.56 9.34
C PHE A 433 0.47 -19.72 10.85
N TRP A 434 1.21 -18.93 11.63
CA TRP A 434 1.08 -18.93 13.08
C TRP A 434 -0.33 -18.56 13.51
N PHE A 435 -0.82 -17.40 13.10
CA PHE A 435 -2.15 -16.93 13.49
C PHE A 435 -3.26 -17.82 12.95
N ALA A 436 -3.16 -18.29 11.71
CA ALA A 436 -4.14 -19.22 11.15
C ALA A 436 -4.18 -20.54 11.92
N GLY A 437 -3.01 -21.06 12.33
CA GLY A 437 -2.90 -22.31 13.09
C GLY A 437 -3.43 -22.22 14.54
N HIS A 438 -3.44 -21.02 15.13
CA HIS A 438 -3.86 -20.80 16.53
C HIS A 438 -5.28 -20.21 16.66
N MET A 439 -5.96 -19.96 15.55
CA MET A 439 -7.25 -19.30 15.50
C MET A 439 -8.31 -19.93 16.40
N ALA A 440 -8.40 -21.26 16.39
CA ALA A 440 -9.35 -22.01 17.20
C ALA A 440 -9.01 -21.95 18.70
N GLN A 441 -7.71 -21.99 19.04
CA GLN A 441 -7.22 -21.93 20.41
C GLN A 441 -7.41 -20.53 20.99
N ASP A 442 -7.05 -19.50 20.24
CA ASP A 442 -7.13 -18.11 20.67
C ASP A 442 -8.56 -17.55 20.57
N ARG A 443 -9.47 -18.29 19.92
CA ARG A 443 -10.82 -17.84 19.57
C ARG A 443 -10.83 -16.45 18.93
N ALA A 444 -9.81 -16.17 18.12
CA ALA A 444 -9.60 -14.89 17.48
C ALA A 444 -8.91 -15.07 16.13
N ILE A 445 -9.23 -14.24 15.17
CA ILE A 445 -8.61 -14.24 13.83
C ILE A 445 -7.34 -13.41 13.83
N GLN A 446 -7.19 -12.46 14.74
CA GLN A 446 -6.02 -11.63 14.98
C GLN A 446 -5.49 -10.94 13.70
N LEU A 447 -6.42 -10.46 12.86
CA LEU A 447 -6.08 -9.73 11.62
C LEU A 447 -5.24 -10.52 10.60
N TYR A 448 -5.06 -11.84 10.75
CA TYR A 448 -4.21 -12.59 9.83
C TYR A 448 -4.62 -12.44 8.35
N PRO A 449 -5.90 -12.26 7.99
CA PRO A 449 -6.29 -12.02 6.59
C PRO A 449 -5.59 -10.80 5.98
N ARG A 450 -5.26 -9.79 6.77
CA ARG A 450 -4.51 -8.60 6.31
C ARG A 450 -3.10 -8.89 5.84
N THR A 451 -2.50 -10.01 6.23
CA THR A 451 -1.18 -10.42 5.72
C THR A 451 -1.19 -10.65 4.22
N THR A 452 -2.33 -10.98 3.62
CA THR A 452 -2.48 -11.13 2.16
C THR A 452 -1.98 -9.90 1.42
N TRP A 453 -2.28 -8.71 1.91
CA TRP A 453 -1.87 -7.44 1.30
C TRP A 453 -0.36 -7.27 1.26
N ILE A 454 0.30 -7.52 2.38
CA ILE A 454 1.77 -7.44 2.47
C ILE A 454 2.42 -8.50 1.59
N ILE A 455 1.90 -9.74 1.60
CA ILE A 455 2.39 -10.83 0.77
C ILE A 455 2.32 -10.44 -0.71
N MET A 456 1.15 -10.03 -1.18
CA MET A 456 0.94 -9.62 -2.58
C MET A 456 1.79 -8.42 -2.96
N TYR A 457 1.92 -7.44 -2.07
CA TYR A 457 2.75 -6.27 -2.30
C TYR A 457 4.24 -6.63 -2.41
N CYS A 458 4.75 -7.50 -1.53
CA CYS A 458 6.12 -7.99 -1.60
C CYS A 458 6.37 -8.79 -2.89
N LEU A 459 5.44 -9.67 -3.29
CA LEU A 459 5.55 -10.43 -4.54
C LEU A 459 5.60 -9.50 -5.76
N MET A 460 4.76 -8.49 -5.80
CA MET A 460 4.76 -7.49 -6.88
C MET A 460 6.08 -6.70 -6.92
N ILE A 461 6.60 -6.26 -5.77
CA ILE A 461 7.91 -5.59 -5.69
C ILE A 461 9.00 -6.50 -6.23
N LEU A 462 9.03 -7.77 -5.81
CA LEU A 462 10.01 -8.76 -6.25
C LEU A 462 9.92 -8.98 -7.76
N ALA A 463 8.71 -9.08 -8.33
CA ALA A 463 8.49 -9.24 -9.76
C ALA A 463 9.07 -8.07 -10.57
N VAL A 464 8.77 -6.83 -10.18
CA VAL A 464 9.28 -5.61 -10.85
C VAL A 464 10.81 -5.49 -10.71
N LEU A 465 11.36 -5.78 -9.53
CA LEU A 465 12.81 -5.75 -9.31
C LEU A 465 13.53 -6.90 -10.05
N GLY A 466 12.89 -8.06 -10.17
CA GLY A 466 13.36 -9.18 -11.00
C GLY A 466 13.43 -8.78 -12.47
N MET A 467 12.37 -8.18 -12.98
CA MET A 467 12.35 -7.64 -14.35
C MET A 467 13.42 -6.56 -14.57
N MET A 468 13.61 -5.66 -13.59
CA MET A 468 14.71 -4.68 -13.63
C MET A 468 16.08 -5.37 -13.70
N ALA A 469 16.27 -6.46 -12.97
CA ALA A 469 17.52 -7.22 -13.02
C ALA A 469 17.76 -7.88 -14.38
N VAL A 470 16.73 -8.43 -15.00
CA VAL A 470 16.77 -8.99 -16.37
C VAL A 470 17.18 -7.92 -17.38
N VAL A 471 16.51 -6.77 -17.37
CA VAL A 471 16.80 -5.66 -18.29
C VAL A 471 18.24 -5.13 -18.11
N ASN A 472 18.69 -4.95 -16.86
CA ASN A 472 20.05 -4.47 -16.57
C ASN A 472 21.13 -5.48 -17.00
N ARG A 473 20.87 -6.78 -16.87
CA ARG A 473 21.82 -7.82 -17.33
C ARG A 473 21.85 -7.91 -18.84
N GLY A 474 20.70 -7.85 -19.49
CA GLY A 474 20.59 -7.85 -20.95
C GLY A 474 21.34 -6.68 -21.57
N THR A 475 21.17 -5.46 -21.03
CA THR A 475 21.90 -4.28 -21.52
C THR A 475 23.41 -4.39 -21.28
N GLY A 476 23.84 -4.88 -20.13
CA GLY A 476 25.27 -5.07 -19.85
C GLY A 476 25.93 -6.19 -20.67
N TRP A 477 25.17 -7.22 -21.04
CA TRP A 477 25.62 -8.25 -21.96
C TRP A 477 25.76 -7.67 -23.39
N ILE A 478 24.78 -6.92 -23.87
CA ILE A 478 24.79 -6.24 -25.17
C ILE A 478 25.96 -5.25 -25.25
N GLU A 479 26.21 -4.44 -24.22
CA GLU A 479 27.33 -3.48 -24.20
C GLU A 479 28.70 -4.18 -24.26
N ARG A 480 28.85 -5.34 -23.60
CA ARG A 480 30.10 -6.14 -23.65
C ARG A 480 30.31 -6.80 -25.01
N THR A 481 29.23 -7.26 -25.62
CA THR A 481 29.30 -7.97 -26.92
C THR A 481 29.46 -6.98 -28.10
N LEU A 482 28.97 -5.74 -27.94
CA LEU A 482 29.07 -4.69 -28.98
C LEU A 482 30.29 -3.78 -28.84
N ARG A 483 31.09 -3.87 -27.75
CA ARG A 483 32.42 -3.27 -27.76
C ARG A 483 33.28 -4.09 -28.74
N PRO A 484 33.60 -3.58 -29.94
CA PRO A 484 34.63 -4.17 -30.78
C PRO A 484 35.87 -4.17 -29.91
N GLY A 485 36.55 -5.30 -29.82
CA GLY A 485 37.69 -5.50 -28.95
C GLY A 485 38.61 -4.29 -29.05
N GLY A 486 38.69 -3.52 -27.96
CA GLY A 486 39.76 -2.57 -27.81
C GLY A 486 41.02 -3.38 -27.92
N ALA A 487 41.71 -3.20 -29.03
CA ALA A 487 43.03 -3.76 -29.26
C ALA A 487 43.91 -3.31 -28.11
N GLY A 488 43.96 -4.16 -27.08
CA GLY A 488 45.10 -4.16 -26.19
C GLY A 488 46.32 -4.44 -27.08
N PRO A 489 47.49 -3.86 -26.80
CA PRO A 489 48.67 -4.11 -27.60
C PRO A 489 48.97 -5.62 -27.60
N ALA A 490 48.72 -6.22 -28.77
CA ALA A 490 49.08 -7.61 -29.03
C ALA A 490 50.57 -7.74 -29.04
N SER A 491 51.16 -8.12 -27.91
CA SER A 491 52.48 -8.74 -27.86
C SER A 491 52.26 -10.24 -27.66
N GLY A 492 52.46 -11.00 -28.72
CA GLY A 492 52.49 -12.46 -28.60
C GLY A 492 51.83 -13.18 -29.78
N SER A 493 52.61 -13.52 -30.77
CA SER A 493 52.32 -14.49 -31.81
C SER A 493 51.91 -15.84 -31.25
N ALA A 494 50.70 -16.26 -31.55
CA ALA A 494 50.27 -17.67 -31.48
C ALA A 494 49.28 -17.94 -32.60
N SER A 495 49.80 -18.56 -33.65
CA SER A 495 49.03 -19.23 -34.71
C SER A 495 48.29 -20.45 -34.11
N GLY A 496 47.02 -20.33 -33.83
CA GLY A 496 46.12 -21.38 -33.40
C GLY A 496 44.83 -21.27 -34.15
N SER A 497 44.49 -22.29 -34.93
CA SER A 497 43.31 -22.47 -35.74
C SER A 497 42.01 -22.30 -34.93
N ALA A 498 41.31 -21.20 -35.14
CA ALA A 498 39.98 -20.92 -34.56
C ALA A 498 38.88 -21.35 -35.50
N SER A 499 38.56 -22.64 -35.48
CA SER A 499 37.28 -23.19 -36.00
C SER A 499 36.36 -23.51 -34.82
N GLY A 500 35.77 -22.51 -34.20
CA GLY A 500 34.87 -22.69 -33.08
C GLY A 500 33.91 -21.52 -32.91
N SER A 501 32.64 -21.78 -33.23
CA SER A 501 31.43 -21.04 -32.86
C SER A 501 31.06 -19.79 -33.66
N ALA A 502 30.77 -19.96 -34.93
CA ALA A 502 30.00 -18.98 -35.71
C ALA A 502 28.51 -18.83 -35.25
N LEU A 503 27.98 -19.76 -34.49
CA LEU A 503 26.61 -19.74 -33.97
C LEU A 503 26.39 -18.71 -32.85
N GLY A 504 27.40 -18.44 -32.02
CA GLY A 504 27.30 -17.44 -30.95
C GLY A 504 27.34 -15.99 -31.45
N ALA A 505 28.01 -15.74 -32.59
CA ALA A 505 28.13 -14.41 -33.17
C ALA A 505 26.86 -13.95 -33.93
N GLY A 506 26.02 -14.88 -34.38
CA GLY A 506 24.78 -14.59 -35.13
C GLY A 506 23.68 -14.01 -34.25
N LEU A 507 23.50 -14.53 -33.03
CA LEU A 507 22.45 -14.06 -32.10
C LEU A 507 22.78 -12.71 -31.43
N ALA A 508 24.04 -12.36 -31.30
CA ALA A 508 24.47 -11.09 -30.71
C ALA A 508 24.22 -9.86 -31.63
N ARG A 509 24.00 -10.08 -32.93
CA ARG A 509 23.66 -9.03 -33.88
C ARG A 509 22.22 -8.56 -33.85
N VAL A 510 21.33 -9.22 -33.08
CA VAL A 510 19.87 -9.15 -33.31
C VAL A 510 19.14 -8.11 -32.44
N VAL A 511 19.66 -7.65 -31.31
CA VAL A 511 18.90 -6.72 -30.46
C VAL A 511 19.70 -5.47 -30.07
N PRO A 512 19.64 -4.37 -30.84
CA PRO A 512 20.30 -3.13 -30.47
C PRO A 512 19.75 -2.58 -29.15
N ALA A 513 20.58 -1.91 -28.35
CA ALA A 513 20.20 -1.30 -27.07
C ALA A 513 18.98 -0.34 -27.18
N ARG A 514 18.68 0.10 -28.38
CA ARG A 514 17.48 0.86 -28.74
C ARG A 514 16.21 0.02 -28.63
N VAL A 515 16.23 -1.24 -29.09
CA VAL A 515 15.09 -2.16 -29.03
C VAL A 515 14.78 -2.56 -27.59
N VAL A 516 15.78 -2.81 -26.76
CA VAL A 516 15.57 -3.10 -25.33
C VAL A 516 14.88 -1.92 -24.62
N ARG A 517 15.28 -0.68 -24.94
CA ARG A 517 14.63 0.52 -24.40
C ARG A 517 13.19 0.69 -24.90
N GLN A 518 12.93 0.34 -26.14
CA GLN A 518 11.58 0.38 -26.75
C GLN A 518 10.67 -0.66 -26.12
N LEU A 519 11.16 -1.90 -25.95
CA LEU A 519 10.42 -2.96 -25.25
C LEU A 519 10.10 -2.59 -23.80
N ALA A 520 11.09 -2.04 -23.08
CA ALA A 520 10.87 -1.54 -21.72
C ALA A 520 9.83 -0.40 -21.67
N ALA A 521 9.84 0.49 -22.64
CA ALA A 521 8.83 1.56 -22.74
C ALA A 521 7.45 1.00 -23.11
N GLY A 522 7.39 0.03 -24.01
CA GLY A 522 6.16 -0.69 -24.36
C GLY A 522 5.56 -1.41 -23.15
N MET A 523 6.39 -2.11 -22.36
CA MET A 523 5.94 -2.74 -21.11
C MET A 523 5.36 -1.75 -20.11
N VAL A 524 5.94 -0.54 -20.00
CA VAL A 524 5.35 0.49 -19.14
C VAL A 524 4.01 0.94 -19.65
N CYS A 525 3.86 1.09 -20.95
CA CYS A 525 2.55 1.43 -21.52
C CYS A 525 1.52 0.33 -21.22
N VAL A 526 1.91 -0.94 -21.35
CA VAL A 526 1.05 -2.07 -20.97
C VAL A 526 0.69 -2.01 -19.49
N VAL A 527 1.66 -1.83 -18.58
CA VAL A 527 1.38 -1.71 -17.14
C VAL A 527 0.54 -0.48 -16.82
N ALA A 528 0.76 0.64 -17.50
CA ALA A 528 -0.07 1.83 -17.33
C ALA A 528 -1.50 1.63 -17.83
N LEU A 529 -1.69 0.92 -18.93
CA LEU A 529 -3.00 0.53 -19.45
C LEU A 529 -3.72 -0.44 -18.49
N PHE A 530 -3.03 -1.47 -18.00
CA PHE A 530 -3.57 -2.36 -16.98
C PHE A 530 -3.87 -1.60 -15.68
N GLY A 531 -3.02 -0.66 -15.28
CA GLY A 531 -3.29 0.22 -14.16
C GLY A 531 -4.54 1.08 -14.37
N ALA A 532 -4.73 1.62 -15.57
CA ALA A 532 -5.93 2.38 -15.93
C ALA A 532 -7.19 1.52 -15.94
N MET A 533 -7.10 0.29 -16.46
CA MET A 533 -8.20 -0.69 -16.41
C MET A 533 -8.53 -1.06 -14.96
N GLY A 534 -7.52 -1.34 -14.14
CA GLY A 534 -7.69 -1.63 -12.72
C GLY A 534 -8.28 -0.45 -11.95
N ALA A 535 -7.85 0.78 -12.25
CA ALA A 535 -8.43 2.00 -11.68
C ALA A 535 -9.90 2.15 -12.06
N SER A 536 -10.23 1.96 -13.34
CA SER A 536 -11.61 2.00 -13.83
C SER A 536 -12.49 0.96 -13.16
N TRP A 537 -11.97 -0.24 -12.98
CA TRP A 537 -12.70 -1.33 -12.33
C TRP A 537 -12.86 -1.10 -10.81
N SER A 538 -11.82 -0.61 -10.15
CA SER A 538 -11.88 -0.19 -8.74
C SER A 538 -12.97 0.87 -8.54
N VAL A 539 -13.05 1.84 -9.45
CA VAL A 539 -14.09 2.88 -9.42
C VAL A 539 -15.51 2.30 -9.58
N ASN A 540 -15.68 1.37 -10.53
CA ASN A 540 -16.99 0.75 -10.77
C ASN A 540 -17.53 0.01 -9.54
N ARG A 541 -16.65 -0.59 -8.73
CA ARG A 541 -17.02 -1.30 -7.49
C ARG A 541 -17.65 -0.41 -6.44
N TYR A 542 -17.25 0.86 -6.39
CA TYR A 542 -17.75 1.84 -5.43
C TYR A 542 -18.94 2.65 -5.95
N MET A 543 -19.47 2.34 -7.15
CA MET A 543 -20.74 2.95 -7.58
C MET A 543 -21.88 2.48 -6.68
N PRO A 544 -22.78 3.38 -6.24
CA PRO A 544 -23.83 3.08 -5.28
C PRO A 544 -24.67 1.86 -5.67
N SER A 545 -24.80 0.91 -4.76
CA SER A 545 -25.62 -0.29 -4.91
C SER A 545 -26.28 -0.62 -3.58
N SER A 546 -27.58 -0.92 -3.60
CA SER A 546 -28.31 -1.41 -2.41
C SER A 546 -27.97 -2.88 -2.09
N ASP A 547 -27.21 -3.54 -2.94
CA ASP A 547 -26.74 -4.90 -2.71
C ASP A 547 -25.69 -4.92 -1.60
N VAL A 548 -26.02 -5.59 -0.51
CA VAL A 548 -25.18 -5.68 0.70
C VAL A 548 -23.88 -6.45 0.47
N ASP A 549 -23.83 -7.30 -0.54
CA ASP A 549 -22.64 -8.04 -0.94
C ASP A 549 -21.72 -7.24 -1.90
N SER A 550 -22.16 -6.05 -2.29
CA SER A 550 -21.41 -5.14 -3.17
C SER A 550 -20.63 -4.11 -2.37
N MET A 551 -19.40 -3.79 -2.79
CA MET A 551 -18.65 -2.63 -2.28
C MET A 551 -19.39 -1.29 -2.54
N GLY A 552 -20.32 -1.27 -3.48
CA GLY A 552 -21.17 -0.12 -3.75
C GLY A 552 -22.16 0.21 -2.64
N ILE A 553 -22.37 -0.71 -1.68
CA ILE A 553 -23.22 -0.47 -0.50
C ILE A 553 -22.68 0.70 0.34
N ASP A 554 -21.36 0.88 0.39
CA ASP A 554 -20.76 1.96 1.18
C ASP A 554 -21.03 3.34 0.59
N ALA A 555 -21.08 3.45 -0.75
CA ALA A 555 -21.53 4.69 -1.40
C ALA A 555 -23.05 4.87 -1.28
N TYR A 556 -23.82 3.78 -1.40
CA TYR A 556 -25.29 3.83 -1.24
C TYR A 556 -25.69 4.33 0.16
N ARG A 557 -25.01 3.85 1.21
CA ARG A 557 -25.22 4.30 2.59
C ARG A 557 -25.06 5.82 2.74
N ALA A 558 -24.11 6.42 2.05
CA ALA A 558 -23.93 7.86 2.06
C ALA A 558 -25.12 8.65 1.47
N HIS A 559 -25.90 8.03 0.60
CA HIS A 559 -27.07 8.67 -0.03
C HIS A 559 -28.40 8.46 0.71
N VAL A 560 -28.42 7.64 1.75
CA VAL A 560 -29.64 7.35 2.54
C VAL A 560 -29.62 7.94 3.94
N ILE A 561 -28.61 8.76 4.25
CA ILE A 561 -28.49 9.46 5.52
C ILE A 561 -28.95 10.91 5.32
N LYS A 562 -29.81 11.42 6.22
CA LYS A 562 -30.25 12.80 6.21
C LYS A 562 -29.09 13.78 6.34
N GLU A 563 -29.22 14.89 5.65
CA GLU A 563 -28.34 16.03 5.80
C GLU A 563 -28.61 16.77 7.12
N ARG A 564 -27.78 17.76 7.42
CA ARG A 564 -27.84 18.51 8.67
C ARG A 564 -29.17 19.26 8.87
N ASP A 565 -29.78 19.72 7.81
CA ASP A 565 -31.06 20.43 7.81
C ASP A 565 -32.29 19.51 7.91
N GLY A 566 -32.05 18.18 7.99
CA GLY A 566 -33.10 17.16 8.02
C GLY A 566 -33.58 16.75 6.64
N SER A 567 -33.10 17.37 5.57
CA SER A 567 -33.43 16.98 4.20
C SER A 567 -32.69 15.68 3.79
N CYS A 568 -33.23 15.00 2.79
CA CYS A 568 -32.54 13.90 2.14
C CYS A 568 -31.48 14.41 1.16
N PRO A 569 -30.35 13.68 0.98
CA PRO A 569 -29.38 13.99 -0.07
C PRO A 569 -30.04 14.11 -1.44
N ARG A 570 -29.46 14.94 -2.31
CA ARG A 570 -30.00 15.27 -3.65
C ARG A 570 -30.44 14.03 -4.46
N PHE A 571 -29.70 12.94 -4.36
CA PHE A 571 -29.96 11.69 -5.08
C PHE A 571 -30.38 10.55 -4.17
N SER A 572 -31.04 10.83 -3.05
CA SER A 572 -31.56 9.81 -2.16
C SER A 572 -32.57 8.90 -2.87
N PRO A 573 -32.48 7.57 -2.74
CA PRO A 573 -33.43 6.65 -3.35
C PRO A 573 -34.84 6.90 -2.86
N ARG A 574 -35.79 7.11 -3.79
CA ARG A 574 -37.22 7.35 -3.48
C ARG A 574 -37.49 8.52 -2.53
N ALA A 575 -36.60 9.50 -2.46
CA ALA A 575 -36.64 10.58 -1.48
C ALA A 575 -36.76 10.07 -0.01
N ASN A 576 -36.28 8.86 0.25
CA ASN A 576 -36.28 8.24 1.58
C ASN A 576 -34.86 8.18 2.14
N CYS A 577 -34.67 8.71 3.34
CA CYS A 577 -33.41 8.72 4.04
C CYS A 577 -33.66 8.62 5.55
N TRP A 578 -32.65 8.18 6.29
CA TRP A 578 -32.74 7.87 7.70
C TRP A 578 -32.11 8.96 8.56
N ASP A 579 -32.75 9.28 9.69
CA ASP A 579 -32.09 10.01 10.75
C ASP A 579 -31.00 9.12 11.35
N ILE A 580 -29.82 9.66 11.46
CA ILE A 580 -28.84 9.13 12.41
C ILE A 580 -29.11 9.90 13.70
N GLU A 581 -29.62 9.22 14.68
CA GLU A 581 -29.71 9.76 16.04
C GLU A 581 -28.31 10.15 16.49
N LYS A 582 -28.14 11.43 16.83
CA LYS A 582 -26.87 12.09 17.06
C LYS A 582 -26.01 11.50 18.18
N ASP A 583 -26.59 10.65 19.04
CA ASP A 583 -25.98 10.22 20.29
C ASP A 583 -25.77 8.71 20.42
N ASP A 584 -26.23 7.90 19.47
CA ASP A 584 -26.13 6.45 19.53
C ASP A 584 -25.57 5.87 18.23
N TRP A 585 -24.24 5.95 18.07
CA TRP A 585 -23.59 5.07 17.10
C TRP A 585 -23.71 3.62 17.63
N LYS A 586 -24.78 2.98 17.24
CA LYS A 586 -24.90 1.52 17.35
C LYS A 586 -24.51 0.95 15.99
N PRO A 587 -23.63 -0.08 15.94
CA PRO A 587 -23.41 -0.78 14.68
C PRO A 587 -24.76 -1.11 14.08
N GLY A 588 -24.97 -0.63 12.84
CA GLY A 588 -26.31 -0.65 12.21
C GLY A 588 -26.90 -2.06 12.23
N PRO A 589 -28.20 -2.20 12.31
CA PRO A 589 -28.86 -3.51 12.32
C PRO A 589 -28.47 -4.41 11.15
N ILE A 590 -28.04 -3.82 10.05
CA ILE A 590 -27.62 -4.55 8.85
C ILE A 590 -26.30 -5.31 9.04
N GLN A 591 -25.29 -4.72 9.67
CA GLN A 591 -24.02 -5.43 9.93
C GLN A 591 -24.22 -6.59 10.90
N ASN A 592 -24.95 -6.37 11.99
CA ASN A 592 -25.28 -7.43 12.94
C ASN A 592 -26.18 -8.51 12.32
N PHE A 593 -27.02 -8.14 11.35
CA PHE A 593 -27.95 -9.06 10.74
C PHE A 593 -27.28 -10.01 9.72
N ILE A 594 -26.32 -9.53 8.98
CA ILE A 594 -25.66 -10.34 7.91
C ILE A 594 -24.63 -11.31 8.50
N TRP A 595 -23.86 -10.88 9.50
CA TRP A 595 -22.72 -11.62 10.03
C TRP A 595 -23.10 -12.58 11.15
N CYS A 596 -24.08 -12.20 11.92
CA CYS A 596 -24.46 -12.85 13.15
C CYS A 596 -25.90 -13.35 13.11
N ALA A 597 -26.51 -13.39 11.92
CA ALA A 597 -27.85 -13.92 11.75
C ALA A 597 -27.89 -15.39 12.18
N GLY A 598 -28.79 -15.72 13.11
CA GLY A 598 -28.94 -17.08 13.62
C GLY A 598 -27.96 -17.48 14.74
N ILE A 599 -27.02 -16.58 15.12
CA ILE A 599 -26.13 -16.83 16.26
C ILE A 599 -26.86 -16.47 17.54
N VAL A 600 -26.82 -17.38 18.54
CA VAL A 600 -27.40 -17.15 19.86
C VAL A 600 -26.52 -16.20 20.70
N ALA A 601 -27.13 -15.50 21.67
CA ALA A 601 -26.42 -14.50 22.47
C ALA A 601 -25.16 -15.05 23.16
N ASP A 602 -25.20 -16.31 23.60
CA ASP A 602 -24.09 -16.97 24.30
C ASP A 602 -22.85 -17.15 23.42
N ASP A 603 -23.03 -17.36 22.09
CA ASP A 603 -21.96 -17.56 21.15
C ASP A 603 -21.55 -16.23 20.45
N TRP A 604 -22.33 -15.16 20.65
CA TRP A 604 -22.15 -13.88 19.97
C TRP A 604 -20.76 -13.27 20.17
N PRO A 605 -20.20 -13.20 21.39
CA PRO A 605 -18.87 -12.64 21.60
C PRO A 605 -17.77 -13.41 20.86
N ALA A 606 -17.93 -14.74 20.77
CA ALA A 606 -16.94 -15.61 20.10
C ALA A 606 -17.00 -15.53 18.57
N VAL A 607 -18.21 -15.34 18.01
CA VAL A 607 -18.45 -15.37 16.57
C VAL A 607 -18.46 -13.97 15.97
N CYS A 608 -19.02 -13.00 16.68
CA CYS A 608 -19.28 -11.64 16.18
C CYS A 608 -18.32 -10.58 16.77
N GLY A 609 -17.51 -10.98 17.74
CA GLY A 609 -16.46 -10.10 18.31
C GLY A 609 -16.96 -8.96 19.20
N MET A 610 -18.24 -8.90 19.51
CA MET A 610 -18.87 -7.87 20.35
C MET A 610 -19.97 -8.49 21.22
N GLU A 611 -20.51 -7.75 22.18
CA GLU A 611 -21.66 -8.23 22.98
C GLU A 611 -22.94 -8.37 22.11
N ALA A 612 -23.74 -9.36 22.46
CA ALA A 612 -25.00 -9.59 21.76
C ALA A 612 -25.97 -8.41 21.99
N PRO A 613 -26.61 -7.89 20.92
CA PRO A 613 -27.70 -6.94 21.10
C PRO A 613 -28.81 -7.53 21.99
N LYS A 614 -29.44 -6.70 22.82
CA LYS A 614 -30.51 -7.14 23.77
C LYS A 614 -31.65 -7.95 23.15
N ARG A 615 -31.88 -7.81 21.84
CA ARG A 615 -32.89 -8.55 21.08
C ARG A 615 -32.46 -9.96 20.66
N VAL A 616 -31.18 -10.29 20.76
CA VAL A 616 -30.67 -11.63 20.43
C VAL A 616 -30.92 -12.53 21.65
N ARG A 617 -31.54 -13.66 21.40
CA ARG A 617 -31.98 -14.58 22.44
C ARG A 617 -30.84 -15.51 22.86
N SER A 618 -30.69 -15.74 24.15
CA SER A 618 -29.79 -16.76 24.70
C SER A 618 -30.34 -18.16 24.45
N ARG A 619 -29.49 -19.19 24.58
CA ARG A 619 -29.95 -20.59 24.55
C ARG A 619 -31.00 -20.85 25.62
N ALA A 620 -30.79 -20.32 26.81
CA ALA A 620 -31.75 -20.46 27.92
C ALA A 620 -33.12 -19.82 27.61
N ASP A 621 -33.16 -18.70 26.87
CA ASP A 621 -34.42 -18.09 26.45
C ASP A 621 -35.13 -18.94 25.39
N ILE A 622 -34.39 -19.51 24.46
CA ILE A 622 -34.94 -20.37 23.41
C ILE A 622 -35.49 -21.66 24.01
N GLU A 623 -34.76 -22.26 24.96
CA GLU A 623 -35.21 -23.47 25.66
C GLU A 623 -36.45 -23.22 26.51
N ARG A 624 -36.53 -22.10 27.24
CA ARG A 624 -37.71 -21.69 28.00
C ARG A 624 -38.96 -21.56 27.14
N ASP A 625 -38.82 -20.91 26.00
CA ASP A 625 -39.93 -20.72 25.06
C ASP A 625 -40.35 -22.05 24.42
N ALA A 626 -39.38 -22.89 24.05
CA ALA A 626 -39.68 -24.22 23.54
C ALA A 626 -40.36 -25.13 24.58
N GLU A 627 -40.05 -24.94 25.86
CA GLU A 627 -40.71 -25.63 26.94
C GLU A 627 -42.14 -25.09 27.18
N ALA A 628 -42.31 -23.75 27.16
CA ALA A 628 -43.61 -23.12 27.25
C ALA A 628 -44.54 -23.56 26.10
N ASP A 629 -44.01 -23.60 24.87
CA ASP A 629 -44.75 -24.08 23.69
C ASP A 629 -45.14 -25.56 23.82
N ARG A 630 -44.24 -26.38 24.35
CA ARG A 630 -44.55 -27.79 24.60
C ARG A 630 -45.67 -27.94 25.60
N LYS A 631 -45.65 -27.21 26.73
CA LYS A 631 -46.73 -27.22 27.73
C LYS A 631 -48.04 -26.74 27.12
N ALA A 632 -48.03 -25.62 26.40
CA ALA A 632 -49.21 -25.11 25.73
C ALA A 632 -49.85 -26.11 24.76
N ARG A 633 -49.03 -26.83 23.97
CA ARG A 633 -49.52 -27.88 23.06
C ARG A 633 -50.08 -29.08 23.82
N GLN A 634 -49.47 -29.47 24.96
CA GLN A 634 -49.97 -30.55 25.80
C GLN A 634 -51.32 -30.18 26.42
N GLU A 635 -51.44 -28.94 26.95
CA GLU A 635 -52.71 -28.43 27.50
C GLU A 635 -53.81 -28.35 26.44
N ALA A 636 -53.47 -27.89 25.22
CA ALA A 636 -54.41 -27.83 24.11
C ALA A 636 -54.88 -29.24 23.71
N ALA A 637 -53.96 -30.18 23.58
CA ALA A 637 -54.29 -31.58 23.26
C ALA A 637 -55.12 -32.25 24.37
N GLN A 638 -54.87 -31.90 25.64
CA GLN A 638 -55.68 -32.41 26.74
C GLN A 638 -57.11 -31.84 26.72
N LYS A 639 -57.26 -30.52 26.49
CA LYS A 639 -58.57 -29.86 26.32
C LYS A 639 -59.37 -30.46 25.16
N GLU A 640 -58.73 -30.78 24.07
CA GLU A 640 -59.36 -31.41 22.90
C GLU A 640 -59.86 -32.83 23.24
N LYS A 641 -59.04 -33.65 23.94
CA LYS A 641 -59.44 -34.96 24.41
C LYS A 641 -60.61 -34.89 25.40
N ASP A 642 -60.64 -33.92 26.28
CA ASP A 642 -61.71 -33.74 27.26
C ASP A 642 -63.00 -33.22 26.57
N ALA A 643 -62.87 -32.44 25.49
CA ALA A 643 -64.01 -32.01 24.65
C ALA A 643 -64.60 -33.17 23.84
N GLN A 644 -63.78 -34.11 23.37
CA GLN A 644 -64.25 -35.32 22.66
C GLN A 644 -64.91 -36.37 23.57
N LYS A 645 -64.68 -36.29 24.88
CA LYS A 645 -65.31 -37.17 25.88
C LYS A 645 -66.66 -36.68 26.40
N ARG A 646 -67.00 -35.43 26.11
CA ARG A 646 -68.33 -34.85 26.44
C ARG A 646 -69.20 -34.93 25.20
#